data_015e89b43f1b340ba0cad87102e345c5
#
_entry.id   015e89b43f1b340ba0cad87102e345c5
#
_cell.length_a   1.000
_cell.length_b   1.000
_cell.length_c   1.000
_cell.angle_alpha   90.00
_cell.angle_beta   90.00
_cell.angle_gamma   90.00
#
_symmetry.space_group_name_H-M   'P 1'
#
loop_
_entity.id
_entity.type
_entity.pdbx_description
1 polymer ?
#
loop_
_entity_poly.entity_id
_entity_poly.type
_entity_poly.pdbx_seq_one_letter_code
_entity_poly.pdbx_strand_id
1 'polypeptide(L)'
;MARVIARMSALWQLWHHIMKIEGGSHYHVLQDRLPCQTIGSLQLLDAVIDDSGTLFLFFNSAVAAEAVQPPQGVHLTSCQRITGATVMRFEVSSPAKALSFVIDGSSLTLAPTSGPKTHLTDRNCLLATRNGENAAVVLDWLAFHHRHHGAQSAVILDRARPVEAPSFADALEAGIQKRGLDIHITLVSANAPLGHADLPAEADPFCVPEAPGKDRHMAGPPDVWRAPLGANIWYEIARRRFLDKARAVANIDVHDLIDPSGGSVFDRAAISPTGMIALRGRHVFPWRLRRGTKPQFGDHICVQFDSTQIRKRWCVAPGKARQATDWRMVKVSDVAPAKDHPIGFDRHMALRHDGSNIARLVPKASLIEDPALVARAADLFEHDPIRLPAPATLSPKRHGGRSVIVTTMKNEGPFILEWLAHHRAVGFKDFLVYSNDCTDGTDVLLQLLMEKGWLVHRDNPYRQMKLRPQHAALQSADDEPCVRRADWLLCADVDEFVNIKTGDGTLTALFDAAPDANVFSMTWRLFGNADRHHFVDAPVTTQFHRCAPEVTRKPHQAWGFKTLFANQGLFRKLGVHRPKGLNPQHWESVKWVNGSGAPMPRSIYRNGWRSSMATYGYDLVQLNHYAVRSAESFLVKRERGRVNHVDRDQGLSYWFRMNNNADEDRSILARISGMQAVLDQLMDDPEIAQAHAFCVDRHRSRIVQLRANPTYAAFYAQLTSPRMQALSRLHGHFGANVFLQGPGVVPDDIAACDPQGTWFFTVPPVDETSH
;
A
#
# COMPACT_ATOMS: atom_id res chain seq x y z
N MET A 1 -32.60 -25.99 -37.34
CA MET A 1 -32.57 -26.29 -35.91
C MET A 1 -32.44 -25.02 -35.02
N ALA A 2 -31.49 -24.12 -35.24
CA ALA A 2 -31.32 -22.89 -34.42
C ALA A 2 -32.56 -21.92 -34.44
N ARG A 3 -33.24 -21.76 -35.57
CA ARG A 3 -34.49 -20.95 -35.67
C ARG A 3 -35.70 -21.53 -34.92
N VAL A 4 -35.76 -22.86 -34.77
CA VAL A 4 -36.83 -23.55 -34.03
C VAL A 4 -36.57 -23.41 -32.52
N ILE A 5 -35.34 -23.54 -32.09
CA ILE A 5 -34.94 -23.37 -30.67
C ILE A 5 -35.17 -21.90 -30.22
N ALA A 6 -34.84 -20.92 -31.08
CA ALA A 6 -35.08 -19.50 -30.75
C ALA A 6 -36.59 -19.18 -30.70
N ARG A 7 -37.44 -19.77 -31.54
CA ARG A 7 -38.90 -19.63 -31.47
C ARG A 7 -39.52 -20.33 -30.24
N MET A 8 -39.02 -21.51 -29.89
CA MET A 8 -39.47 -22.21 -28.67
C MET A 8 -39.07 -21.46 -27.42
N SER A 9 -37.88 -20.88 -27.37
CA SER A 9 -37.41 -20.01 -26.28
C SER A 9 -38.29 -18.74 -26.14
N ALA A 10 -38.62 -18.09 -27.24
CA ALA A 10 -39.47 -16.91 -27.25
C ALA A 10 -40.95 -17.25 -26.88
N LEU A 11 -41.47 -18.38 -27.30
CA LEU A 11 -42.80 -18.87 -26.93
C LEU A 11 -42.85 -19.32 -25.47
N TRP A 12 -41.79 -19.94 -24.97
CA TRP A 12 -41.65 -20.30 -23.56
C TRP A 12 -41.58 -19.07 -22.67
N GLN A 13 -40.84 -18.03 -23.07
CA GLN A 13 -40.79 -16.74 -22.39
C GLN A 13 -42.16 -16.02 -22.41
N LEU A 14 -42.83 -16.02 -23.54
CA LEU A 14 -44.17 -15.44 -23.67
C LEU A 14 -45.21 -16.20 -22.82
N TRP A 15 -45.18 -17.54 -22.81
CA TRP A 15 -46.04 -18.39 -22.00
C TRP A 15 -45.78 -18.19 -20.51
N HIS A 16 -44.50 -18.09 -20.08
CA HIS A 16 -44.15 -17.76 -18.73
C HIS A 16 -44.59 -16.34 -18.34
N HIS A 17 -44.51 -15.39 -19.23
CA HIS A 17 -44.98 -14.02 -19.03
C HIS A 17 -46.51 -13.95 -18.88
N ILE A 18 -47.25 -14.70 -19.69
CA ILE A 18 -48.72 -14.77 -19.62
C ILE A 18 -49.17 -15.52 -18.34
N MET A 19 -48.57 -16.63 -18.02
CA MET A 19 -48.87 -17.36 -16.77
C MET A 19 -48.52 -16.57 -15.50
N LYS A 20 -47.56 -15.66 -15.57
CA LYS A 20 -47.22 -14.71 -14.48
C LYS A 20 -48.30 -13.66 -14.25
N ILE A 21 -49.13 -13.35 -15.23
CA ILE A 21 -50.19 -12.33 -15.12
C ILE A 21 -51.51 -12.93 -14.55
N GLU A 22 -51.75 -14.22 -14.71
CA GLU A 22 -53.01 -14.86 -14.30
C GLU A 22 -53.00 -15.56 -12.93
N GLY A 23 -51.82 -15.76 -12.32
CA GLY A 23 -51.69 -16.34 -11.00
C GLY A 23 -51.27 -15.30 -10.00
N GLY A 24 -52.08 -14.89 -9.03
CA GLY A 24 -51.79 -13.88 -8.01
C GLY A 24 -50.66 -14.25 -7.00
N SER A 25 -49.54 -14.80 -7.47
CA SER A 25 -48.33 -14.97 -6.69
C SER A 25 -47.48 -13.73 -6.85
N HIS A 26 -47.24 -12.99 -5.75
CA HIS A 26 -46.32 -11.88 -5.69
C HIS A 26 -44.87 -12.38 -5.94
N TYR A 27 -44.37 -12.20 -7.14
CA TYR A 27 -42.94 -12.45 -7.44
C TYR A 27 -42.08 -11.35 -6.77
N HIS A 28 -41.11 -11.75 -6.00
CA HIS A 28 -40.16 -10.84 -5.35
C HIS A 28 -39.01 -10.42 -6.27
N VAL A 29 -38.64 -11.26 -7.26
CA VAL A 29 -37.53 -11.01 -8.18
C VAL A 29 -38.03 -10.70 -9.58
N LEU A 30 -37.91 -9.44 -9.97
CA LEU A 30 -38.15 -8.97 -11.33
C LEU A 30 -36.85 -8.98 -12.12
N GLN A 31 -36.86 -9.58 -13.29
CA GLN A 31 -35.70 -9.59 -14.17
C GLN A 31 -35.83 -8.49 -15.24
N ASP A 32 -34.80 -7.69 -15.41
CA ASP A 32 -34.69 -6.67 -16.43
C ASP A 32 -33.34 -6.78 -17.18
N ARG A 33 -33.18 -6.12 -18.31
CA ARG A 33 -31.99 -6.26 -19.14
C ARG A 33 -31.58 -4.93 -19.78
N LEU A 34 -30.28 -4.63 -19.73
CA LEU A 34 -29.69 -3.58 -20.57
C LEU A 34 -29.56 -4.07 -21.99
N PRO A 35 -30.08 -3.35 -22.99
CA PRO A 35 -30.09 -3.80 -24.37
C PRO A 35 -28.71 -3.90 -25.03
N CYS A 36 -27.74 -3.07 -24.60
CA CYS A 36 -26.35 -3.05 -25.04
C CYS A 36 -26.18 -3.28 -26.55
N GLN A 37 -26.38 -2.25 -27.34
CA GLN A 37 -26.27 -2.31 -28.80
C GLN A 37 -24.91 -1.83 -29.29
N THR A 38 -24.27 -2.59 -30.19
CA THR A 38 -23.00 -2.19 -30.81
C THR A 38 -23.27 -1.50 -32.15
N ILE A 39 -22.67 -0.34 -32.37
CA ILE A 39 -22.84 0.51 -33.53
C ILE A 39 -21.45 0.91 -34.02
N GLY A 40 -20.96 0.25 -35.08
CA GLY A 40 -19.57 0.43 -35.50
C GLY A 40 -18.59 0.11 -34.40
N SER A 41 -17.80 1.09 -33.97
CA SER A 41 -16.87 0.99 -32.83
C SER A 41 -17.50 1.39 -31.49
N LEU A 42 -18.73 1.91 -31.48
CA LEU A 42 -19.42 2.41 -30.32
C LEU A 42 -20.34 1.36 -29.70
N GLN A 43 -20.54 1.45 -28.39
CA GLN A 43 -21.49 0.64 -27.64
C GLN A 43 -22.49 1.54 -26.91
N LEU A 44 -23.76 1.49 -27.32
CA LEU A 44 -24.89 2.10 -26.62
C LEU A 44 -25.38 1.09 -25.56
N LEU A 45 -25.28 1.43 -24.30
CA LEU A 45 -25.67 0.55 -23.19
C LEU A 45 -27.17 0.55 -22.97
N ASP A 46 -27.79 1.72 -23.02
CA ASP A 46 -29.23 1.92 -22.77
C ASP A 46 -29.73 3.23 -23.38
N ALA A 47 -31.06 3.28 -23.62
CA ALA A 47 -31.81 4.46 -23.97
C ALA A 47 -33.02 4.56 -23.03
N VAL A 48 -33.10 5.62 -22.22
CA VAL A 48 -34.14 5.79 -21.20
C VAL A 48 -34.89 7.09 -21.47
N ILE A 49 -36.23 7.07 -21.48
CA ILE A 49 -37.06 8.25 -21.50
C ILE A 49 -37.76 8.42 -20.16
N ASP A 50 -37.69 9.61 -19.58
CA ASP A 50 -38.38 9.92 -18.32
C ASP A 50 -39.80 10.46 -18.54
N ASP A 51 -40.54 10.65 -17.46
CA ASP A 51 -41.92 11.16 -17.50
C ASP A 51 -42.04 12.60 -18.03
N SER A 52 -40.95 13.36 -18.07
CA SER A 52 -40.89 14.71 -18.62
C SER A 52 -40.70 14.73 -20.16
N GLY A 53 -40.51 13.55 -20.77
CA GLY A 53 -40.18 13.40 -22.19
C GLY A 53 -38.71 13.63 -22.50
N THR A 54 -37.85 13.63 -21.46
CA THR A 54 -36.39 13.70 -21.67
C THR A 54 -35.82 12.33 -21.97
N LEU A 55 -35.14 12.20 -23.10
CA LEU A 55 -34.46 10.98 -23.52
C LEU A 55 -32.96 11.05 -23.12
N PHE A 56 -32.47 9.98 -22.53
CA PHE A 56 -31.07 9.79 -22.19
C PHE A 56 -30.47 8.63 -22.99
N LEU A 57 -29.38 8.85 -23.70
CA LEU A 57 -28.56 7.83 -24.33
C LEU A 57 -27.26 7.63 -23.56
N PHE A 58 -26.92 6.38 -23.25
CA PHE A 58 -25.76 6.01 -22.43
C PHE A 58 -24.76 5.22 -23.24
N PHE A 59 -23.60 5.80 -23.53
CA PHE A 59 -22.52 5.15 -24.29
C PHE A 59 -21.39 4.69 -23.34
N ASN A 60 -20.84 3.51 -23.61
CA ASN A 60 -19.74 2.92 -22.84
C ASN A 60 -18.34 3.51 -23.18
N SER A 61 -18.31 4.57 -23.97
CA SER A 61 -17.09 5.24 -24.42
C SER A 61 -17.30 6.74 -24.55
N ALA A 62 -16.21 7.46 -24.83
CA ALA A 62 -16.29 8.87 -25.19
C ALA A 62 -16.88 9.01 -26.59
N VAL A 63 -18.02 9.70 -26.69
CA VAL A 63 -18.72 9.98 -27.96
C VAL A 63 -18.88 11.50 -28.08
N ALA A 64 -18.52 12.06 -29.24
CA ALA A 64 -18.72 13.46 -29.55
C ALA A 64 -20.20 13.73 -29.88
N ALA A 65 -20.68 14.94 -29.57
CA ALA A 65 -22.08 15.30 -29.83
C ALA A 65 -22.45 15.18 -31.30
N GLU A 66 -21.52 15.52 -32.19
CA GLU A 66 -21.69 15.53 -33.66
C GLU A 66 -21.82 14.11 -34.25
N ALA A 67 -21.32 13.11 -33.52
CA ALA A 67 -21.43 11.71 -33.94
C ALA A 67 -22.86 11.13 -33.83
N VAL A 68 -23.78 11.86 -33.14
CA VAL A 68 -25.15 11.41 -32.90
C VAL A 68 -26.13 12.42 -33.51
N GLN A 69 -26.78 12.05 -34.60
CA GLN A 69 -27.78 12.86 -35.27
C GLN A 69 -29.18 12.40 -34.84
N PRO A 70 -29.95 13.23 -34.14
CA PRO A 70 -31.29 12.90 -33.71
C PRO A 70 -32.28 12.99 -34.87
N PRO A 71 -33.42 12.27 -34.80
CA PRO A 71 -34.52 12.44 -35.74
C PRO A 71 -35.24 13.78 -35.57
N GLN A 72 -36.12 14.12 -36.52
CA GLN A 72 -36.92 15.33 -36.46
C GLN A 72 -37.76 15.39 -35.15
N GLY A 73 -37.79 16.54 -34.49
CA GLY A 73 -38.50 16.74 -33.23
C GLY A 73 -37.77 16.20 -31.99
N VAL A 74 -36.51 15.81 -32.14
CA VAL A 74 -35.64 15.42 -31.02
C VAL A 74 -34.40 16.33 -31.01
N HIS A 75 -34.16 17.03 -29.90
CA HIS A 75 -33.11 18.06 -29.79
C HIS A 75 -32.11 17.73 -28.69
N LEU A 76 -30.82 17.70 -29.03
CA LEU A 76 -29.75 17.51 -28.06
C LEU A 76 -29.66 18.74 -27.11
N THR A 77 -29.82 18.50 -25.82
CA THR A 77 -29.73 19.56 -24.79
C THR A 77 -28.40 19.51 -24.00
N SER A 78 -27.79 18.34 -23.85
CA SER A 78 -26.47 18.22 -23.26
C SER A 78 -25.73 16.93 -23.67
N CYS A 79 -24.39 17.02 -23.69
CA CYS A 79 -23.48 15.89 -23.87
C CYS A 79 -22.45 15.94 -22.74
N GLN A 80 -22.51 14.97 -21.82
CA GLN A 80 -21.69 14.94 -20.61
C GLN A 80 -20.81 13.70 -20.58
N ARG A 81 -19.53 13.87 -20.22
CA ARG A 81 -18.61 12.74 -19.95
C ARG A 81 -18.65 12.34 -18.49
N ILE A 82 -18.88 11.05 -18.24
CA ILE A 82 -18.85 10.43 -16.91
C ILE A 82 -17.85 9.29 -16.95
N THR A 83 -16.66 9.51 -16.36
CA THR A 83 -15.62 8.46 -16.18
C THR A 83 -15.36 7.63 -17.45
N GLY A 84 -15.06 8.30 -18.56
CA GLY A 84 -14.76 7.62 -19.85
C GLY A 84 -15.98 7.25 -20.70
N ALA A 85 -17.18 7.30 -20.14
CA ALA A 85 -18.46 7.10 -20.81
C ALA A 85 -19.10 8.43 -21.21
N THR A 86 -20.15 8.40 -22.02
CA THR A 86 -20.90 9.59 -22.43
C THR A 86 -22.40 9.41 -22.15
N VAL A 87 -23.01 10.43 -21.57
CA VAL A 87 -24.47 10.57 -21.45
C VAL A 87 -24.90 11.72 -22.33
N MET A 88 -25.82 11.46 -23.26
CA MET A 88 -26.46 12.49 -24.06
C MET A 88 -27.90 12.65 -23.63
N ARG A 89 -28.35 13.91 -23.47
CA ARG A 89 -29.72 14.25 -23.09
C ARG A 89 -30.40 14.96 -24.23
N PHE A 90 -31.62 14.49 -24.57
CA PHE A 90 -32.45 15.04 -25.65
C PHE A 90 -33.85 15.42 -25.13
N GLU A 91 -34.39 16.50 -25.65
CA GLU A 91 -35.80 16.83 -25.54
C GLU A 91 -36.57 16.19 -26.71
N VAL A 92 -37.66 15.49 -26.40
CA VAL A 92 -38.51 14.82 -27.38
C VAL A 92 -39.86 15.54 -27.46
N SER A 93 -40.15 16.19 -28.60
CA SER A 93 -41.34 17.01 -28.77
C SER A 93 -42.64 16.21 -28.84
N SER A 94 -42.59 14.93 -29.22
CA SER A 94 -43.74 14.04 -29.26
C SER A 94 -43.33 12.62 -28.86
N PRO A 95 -44.06 11.97 -27.93
CA PRO A 95 -43.75 10.61 -27.51
C PRO A 95 -43.88 9.65 -28.71
N ALA A 96 -42.78 8.96 -29.02
CA ALA A 96 -42.75 7.92 -30.07
C ALA A 96 -42.30 6.59 -29.46
N LYS A 97 -42.91 5.49 -29.87
CA LYS A 97 -42.50 4.13 -29.42
C LYS A 97 -41.13 3.73 -29.91
N ALA A 98 -40.67 4.32 -31.03
CA ALA A 98 -39.35 4.11 -31.58
C ALA A 98 -38.83 5.40 -32.22
N LEU A 99 -37.54 5.64 -32.09
CA LEU A 99 -36.83 6.82 -32.59
C LEU A 99 -35.63 6.36 -33.43
N SER A 100 -35.48 6.87 -34.65
CA SER A 100 -34.37 6.50 -35.52
C SER A 100 -33.28 7.56 -35.49
N PHE A 101 -32.14 7.20 -34.92
CA PHE A 101 -30.94 8.01 -34.86
C PHE A 101 -29.95 7.60 -35.95
N VAL A 102 -29.09 8.53 -36.38
CA VAL A 102 -27.87 8.18 -37.10
C VAL A 102 -26.70 8.37 -36.11
N ILE A 103 -26.00 7.28 -35.81
CA ILE A 103 -24.91 7.24 -34.87
C ILE A 103 -23.67 6.72 -35.59
N ASP A 104 -22.59 7.52 -35.60
CA ASP A 104 -21.36 7.22 -36.33
C ASP A 104 -21.63 6.78 -37.80
N GLY A 105 -22.54 7.52 -38.49
CA GLY A 105 -22.94 7.27 -39.86
C GLY A 105 -23.88 6.07 -40.05
N SER A 106 -24.22 5.33 -39.01
CA SER A 106 -25.10 4.15 -39.05
C SER A 106 -26.48 4.48 -38.52
N SER A 107 -27.55 4.08 -39.26
CA SER A 107 -28.92 4.25 -38.78
C SER A 107 -29.29 3.22 -37.73
N LEU A 108 -29.83 3.68 -36.59
CA LEU A 108 -30.28 2.85 -35.49
C LEU A 108 -31.67 3.25 -35.02
N THR A 109 -32.59 2.32 -35.01
CA THR A 109 -33.91 2.50 -34.42
C THR A 109 -33.92 2.04 -32.98
N LEU A 110 -34.17 3.00 -32.07
CA LEU A 110 -34.23 2.78 -30.63
C LEU A 110 -35.67 2.72 -30.15
N ALA A 111 -35.96 1.78 -29.26
CA ALA A 111 -37.17 1.75 -28.44
C ALA A 111 -36.81 2.12 -27.03
N PRO A 112 -36.90 3.38 -26.63
CA PRO A 112 -36.46 3.82 -25.28
C PRO A 112 -37.26 3.11 -24.19
N THR A 113 -36.57 2.77 -23.10
CA THR A 113 -37.22 2.20 -21.93
C THR A 113 -37.81 3.33 -21.08
N SER A 114 -39.05 3.18 -20.62
CA SER A 114 -39.65 4.15 -19.68
C SER A 114 -38.98 4.04 -18.28
N GLY A 115 -38.57 5.15 -17.73
CA GLY A 115 -38.07 5.28 -16.38
C GLY A 115 -38.67 6.48 -15.67
N PRO A 116 -38.59 6.55 -14.33
CA PRO A 116 -38.24 5.47 -13.39
C PRO A 116 -39.37 4.45 -13.17
N LYS A 117 -39.03 3.27 -12.65
CA LYS A 117 -40.00 2.18 -12.43
C LYS A 117 -40.91 2.46 -11.25
N THR A 118 -42.22 2.34 -11.45
CA THR A 118 -43.25 2.69 -10.44
C THR A 118 -43.19 1.81 -9.18
N HIS A 119 -42.81 0.53 -9.29
CA HIS A 119 -42.72 -0.39 -8.16
C HIS A 119 -41.55 -0.07 -7.17
N LEU A 120 -40.64 0.86 -7.55
CA LEU A 120 -39.57 1.35 -6.70
C LEU A 120 -39.82 2.75 -6.14
N THR A 121 -40.94 3.39 -6.51
CA THR A 121 -41.32 4.72 -6.05
C THR A 121 -41.53 4.73 -4.54
N ASP A 122 -41.00 5.76 -3.86
CA ASP A 122 -41.09 6.00 -2.42
C ASP A 122 -40.55 4.86 -1.53
N ARG A 123 -39.74 3.93 -2.09
CA ARG A 123 -39.12 2.84 -1.35
C ARG A 123 -37.68 3.13 -0.95
N ASN A 124 -37.25 2.50 0.12
CA ASN A 124 -35.84 2.42 0.53
C ASN A 124 -35.14 1.35 -0.32
N CYS A 125 -34.24 1.77 -1.18
CA CYS A 125 -33.63 0.89 -2.19
C CYS A 125 -32.15 0.68 -1.95
N LEU A 126 -31.68 -0.55 -2.07
CA LEU A 126 -30.27 -0.89 -2.20
C LEU A 126 -29.85 -0.85 -3.68
N LEU A 127 -28.68 -0.31 -3.98
CA LEU A 127 -28.09 -0.34 -5.33
C LEU A 127 -26.74 -1.06 -5.26
N ALA A 128 -26.62 -2.18 -5.96
CA ALA A 128 -25.45 -3.04 -5.89
C ALA A 128 -25.04 -3.61 -7.27
N THR A 129 -23.81 -4.14 -7.31
CA THR A 129 -23.35 -5.03 -8.38
C THR A 129 -23.08 -6.41 -7.80
N ARG A 130 -23.39 -7.47 -8.56
CA ARG A 130 -23.05 -8.85 -8.26
C ARG A 130 -22.02 -9.34 -9.29
N ASN A 131 -20.88 -9.88 -8.83
CA ASN A 131 -19.76 -10.32 -9.66
C ASN A 131 -19.50 -11.85 -9.60
N GLY A 132 -20.52 -12.63 -9.21
CA GLY A 132 -20.43 -14.09 -9.10
C GLY A 132 -20.73 -14.61 -7.70
N GLU A 133 -21.05 -13.73 -6.75
CA GLU A 133 -21.50 -14.14 -5.40
C GLU A 133 -22.73 -15.04 -5.51
N ASN A 134 -22.78 -16.07 -4.66
CA ASN A 134 -23.89 -17.02 -4.65
C ASN A 134 -25.17 -16.43 -4.00
N ALA A 135 -26.31 -17.06 -4.23
CA ALA A 135 -27.60 -16.58 -3.73
C ALA A 135 -27.63 -16.48 -2.19
N ALA A 136 -26.94 -17.36 -1.46
CA ALA A 136 -26.92 -17.32 0.01
C ALA A 136 -26.31 -16.02 0.53
N VAL A 137 -25.19 -15.56 -0.06
CA VAL A 137 -24.54 -14.29 0.30
C VAL A 137 -25.47 -13.10 0.04
N VAL A 138 -26.15 -13.08 -1.13
CA VAL A 138 -27.08 -12.00 -1.47
C VAL A 138 -28.29 -12.01 -0.55
N LEU A 139 -28.82 -13.17 -0.19
CA LEU A 139 -29.92 -13.31 0.75
C LEU A 139 -29.57 -12.85 2.17
N ASP A 140 -28.37 -13.16 2.66
CA ASP A 140 -27.88 -12.68 3.95
C ASP A 140 -27.72 -11.16 3.96
N TRP A 141 -27.17 -10.60 2.89
CA TRP A 141 -27.04 -9.16 2.66
C TRP A 141 -28.40 -8.44 2.63
N LEU A 142 -29.39 -8.98 1.92
CA LEU A 142 -30.76 -8.45 1.86
C LEU A 142 -31.45 -8.51 3.23
N ALA A 143 -31.40 -9.67 3.90
CA ALA A 143 -32.01 -9.87 5.21
C ALA A 143 -31.42 -8.92 6.25
N PHE A 144 -30.09 -8.71 6.23
CA PHE A 144 -29.40 -7.77 7.12
C PHE A 144 -29.91 -6.33 6.92
N HIS A 145 -29.91 -5.83 5.69
CA HIS A 145 -30.30 -4.44 5.43
C HIS A 145 -31.82 -4.22 5.55
N HIS A 146 -32.63 -5.23 5.25
CA HIS A 146 -34.07 -5.19 5.52
C HIS A 146 -34.33 -5.05 7.04
N ARG A 147 -33.71 -5.91 7.85
CA ARG A 147 -33.91 -5.95 9.29
C ARG A 147 -33.38 -4.70 10.01
N HIS A 148 -32.19 -4.23 9.65
CA HIS A 148 -31.47 -3.20 10.40
C HIS A 148 -31.62 -1.79 9.83
N HIS A 149 -31.93 -1.65 8.55
CA HIS A 149 -32.04 -0.35 7.89
C HIS A 149 -33.40 -0.11 7.24
N GLY A 150 -34.30 -1.10 7.22
CA GLY A 150 -35.60 -0.99 6.59
C GLY A 150 -35.52 -0.91 5.05
N ALA A 151 -34.59 -1.65 4.45
CA ALA A 151 -34.55 -1.82 3.01
C ALA A 151 -35.79 -2.56 2.53
N GLN A 152 -36.48 -2.01 1.52
CA GLN A 152 -37.74 -2.54 0.95
C GLN A 152 -37.55 -3.06 -0.47
N SER A 153 -36.47 -2.65 -1.13
CA SER A 153 -36.14 -3.08 -2.48
C SER A 153 -34.65 -3.04 -2.75
N ALA A 154 -34.23 -3.73 -3.80
CA ALA A 154 -32.88 -3.69 -4.31
C ALA A 154 -32.84 -3.68 -5.83
N VAL A 155 -31.93 -2.89 -6.42
CA VAL A 155 -31.55 -2.96 -7.83
C VAL A 155 -30.15 -3.54 -7.89
N ILE A 156 -29.99 -4.70 -8.51
CA ILE A 156 -28.73 -5.43 -8.57
C ILE A 156 -28.35 -5.63 -10.03
N LEU A 157 -27.22 -5.06 -10.43
CA LEU A 157 -26.60 -5.38 -11.71
C LEU A 157 -25.93 -6.76 -11.60
N ASP A 158 -26.53 -7.76 -12.22
CA ASP A 158 -25.94 -9.09 -12.32
C ASP A 158 -24.97 -9.17 -13.49
N ARG A 159 -23.70 -9.37 -13.17
CA ARG A 159 -22.62 -9.47 -14.15
C ARG A 159 -22.31 -10.91 -14.53
N ALA A 160 -23.22 -11.84 -14.21
CA ALA A 160 -23.14 -13.21 -14.68
C ALA A 160 -23.23 -13.29 -16.20
N ARG A 161 -22.64 -14.32 -16.79
CA ARG A 161 -22.85 -14.64 -18.20
C ARG A 161 -24.32 -14.97 -18.45
N PRO A 162 -24.88 -14.66 -19.62
CA PRO A 162 -26.30 -14.86 -19.88
C PRO A 162 -26.82 -16.27 -19.61
N VAL A 163 -25.97 -17.28 -19.72
CA VAL A 163 -26.29 -18.70 -19.43
C VAL A 163 -26.45 -18.98 -17.94
N GLU A 164 -25.80 -18.22 -17.07
CA GLU A 164 -25.79 -18.42 -15.62
C GLU A 164 -26.94 -17.66 -14.91
N ALA A 165 -27.49 -16.62 -15.53
CA ALA A 165 -28.43 -15.70 -14.91
C ALA A 165 -29.77 -16.33 -14.47
N PRO A 166 -30.43 -17.22 -15.23
CA PRO A 166 -31.74 -17.77 -14.84
C PRO A 166 -31.69 -18.55 -13.52
N SER A 167 -30.72 -19.44 -13.36
CA SER A 167 -30.61 -20.28 -12.16
C SER A 167 -30.35 -19.48 -10.87
N PHE A 168 -29.69 -18.33 -11.01
CA PHE A 168 -29.47 -17.42 -9.88
C PHE A 168 -30.77 -16.72 -9.46
N ALA A 169 -31.56 -16.22 -10.42
CA ALA A 169 -32.82 -15.56 -10.14
C ALA A 169 -33.80 -16.51 -9.44
N ASP A 170 -33.89 -17.75 -9.90
CA ASP A 170 -34.76 -18.78 -9.29
C ASP A 170 -34.30 -19.12 -7.85
N ALA A 171 -32.99 -19.26 -7.64
CA ALA A 171 -32.44 -19.53 -6.30
C ALA A 171 -32.68 -18.34 -5.35
N LEU A 172 -32.63 -17.11 -5.85
CA LEU A 172 -32.88 -15.91 -5.07
C LEU A 172 -34.36 -15.81 -4.69
N GLU A 173 -35.29 -16.01 -5.64
CA GLU A 173 -36.74 -16.03 -5.41
C GLU A 173 -37.12 -17.09 -4.35
N ALA A 174 -36.66 -18.34 -4.53
CA ALA A 174 -36.92 -19.41 -3.58
C ALA A 174 -36.35 -19.09 -2.18
N GLY A 175 -35.18 -18.45 -2.11
CA GLY A 175 -34.57 -18.06 -0.86
C GLY A 175 -35.32 -16.95 -0.14
N ILE A 176 -35.85 -15.96 -0.84
CA ILE A 176 -36.66 -14.87 -0.29
C ILE A 176 -37.97 -15.46 0.31
N GLN A 177 -38.66 -16.31 -0.46
CA GLN A 177 -39.88 -16.98 -0.01
C GLN A 177 -39.62 -17.83 1.24
N LYS A 178 -38.57 -18.66 1.22
CA LYS A 178 -38.19 -19.50 2.35
C LYS A 178 -37.90 -18.72 3.64
N ARG A 179 -37.32 -17.53 3.51
CA ARG A 179 -36.95 -16.66 4.64
C ARG A 179 -38.09 -15.71 5.05
N GLY A 180 -39.17 -15.62 4.28
CA GLY A 180 -40.28 -14.69 4.53
C GLY A 180 -39.84 -13.23 4.45
N LEU A 181 -38.93 -12.88 3.56
CA LEU A 181 -38.43 -11.51 3.40
C LEU A 181 -39.39 -10.69 2.55
N ASP A 182 -39.91 -9.59 3.10
CA ASP A 182 -40.73 -8.62 2.35
C ASP A 182 -39.83 -7.59 1.67
N ILE A 183 -39.15 -8.04 0.59
CA ILE A 183 -38.23 -7.21 -0.19
C ILE A 183 -38.39 -7.52 -1.69
N HIS A 184 -38.45 -6.47 -2.52
CA HIS A 184 -38.55 -6.60 -3.98
C HIS A 184 -37.20 -6.36 -4.65
N ILE A 185 -36.82 -7.21 -5.57
CA ILE A 185 -35.55 -7.14 -6.27
C ILE A 185 -35.77 -6.91 -7.75
N THR A 186 -35.07 -5.94 -8.32
CA THR A 186 -34.91 -5.80 -9.76
C THR A 186 -33.50 -6.29 -10.13
N LEU A 187 -33.43 -7.48 -10.69
CA LEU A 187 -32.19 -8.08 -11.16
C LEU A 187 -31.95 -7.67 -12.62
N VAL A 188 -30.90 -6.86 -12.83
CA VAL A 188 -30.59 -6.30 -14.14
C VAL A 188 -29.40 -7.05 -14.75
N SER A 189 -29.60 -7.68 -15.90
CA SER A 189 -28.54 -8.31 -16.69
C SER A 189 -28.12 -7.43 -17.87
N ALA A 190 -27.02 -7.75 -18.54
CA ALA A 190 -26.58 -7.10 -19.77
C ALA A 190 -26.36 -8.12 -20.89
N ASN A 191 -26.62 -7.73 -22.15
CA ASN A 191 -26.37 -8.58 -23.33
C ASN A 191 -24.87 -8.63 -23.70
N ALA A 192 -24.09 -7.67 -23.22
CA ALA A 192 -22.67 -7.53 -23.50
C ALA A 192 -21.87 -7.37 -22.22
N PRO A 193 -20.59 -7.73 -22.21
CA PRO A 193 -19.72 -7.53 -21.05
C PRO A 193 -19.52 -6.04 -20.77
N LEU A 194 -19.49 -5.68 -19.48
CA LEU A 194 -19.31 -4.31 -18.99
C LEU A 194 -17.97 -4.11 -18.29
N GLY A 195 -17.17 -5.16 -18.17
CA GLY A 195 -15.88 -5.15 -17.48
C GLY A 195 -14.75 -4.61 -18.37
N HIS A 196 -13.64 -4.25 -17.72
CA HIS A 196 -12.43 -3.83 -18.40
C HIS A 196 -11.85 -4.99 -19.23
N ALA A 197 -11.48 -4.73 -20.48
CA ALA A 197 -11.09 -5.78 -21.44
C ALA A 197 -9.82 -6.55 -21.02
N ASP A 198 -8.87 -5.85 -20.39
CA ASP A 198 -7.53 -6.37 -20.10
C ASP A 198 -7.35 -6.84 -18.64
N LEU A 199 -8.42 -6.82 -17.83
CA LEU A 199 -8.32 -7.17 -16.41
C LEU A 199 -8.94 -8.55 -16.13
N PRO A 200 -8.40 -9.29 -15.15
CA PRO A 200 -9.01 -10.52 -14.66
C PRO A 200 -10.32 -10.22 -13.91
N ALA A 201 -11.04 -11.29 -13.55
CA ALA A 201 -12.22 -11.15 -12.70
C ALA A 201 -11.94 -10.32 -11.44
N GLU A 202 -12.93 -9.54 -10.99
CA GLU A 202 -12.79 -8.66 -9.81
C GLU A 202 -12.47 -9.45 -8.52
N ALA A 203 -12.82 -10.75 -8.49
CA ALA A 203 -12.46 -11.66 -7.41
C ALA A 203 -10.96 -12.05 -7.39
N ASP A 204 -10.20 -11.80 -8.46
CA ASP A 204 -8.76 -12.09 -8.49
C ASP A 204 -8.01 -11.18 -7.50
N PRO A 205 -7.08 -11.71 -6.67
CA PRO A 205 -6.25 -10.91 -5.77
C PRO A 205 -5.43 -9.81 -6.47
N PHE A 206 -5.17 -9.94 -7.76
CA PHE A 206 -4.56 -8.87 -8.57
C PHE A 206 -5.37 -7.57 -8.51
N CYS A 207 -6.69 -7.64 -8.37
CA CYS A 207 -7.57 -6.49 -8.23
C CYS A 207 -7.58 -5.84 -6.84
N VAL A 208 -6.85 -6.41 -5.86
CA VAL A 208 -6.70 -5.83 -4.51
C VAL A 208 -5.50 -4.88 -4.49
N PRO A 209 -5.68 -3.55 -4.37
CA PRO A 209 -4.57 -2.58 -4.50
C PRO A 209 -3.45 -2.76 -3.47
N GLU A 210 -3.79 -3.20 -2.24
CA GLU A 210 -2.85 -3.34 -1.11
C GLU A 210 -2.51 -4.80 -0.79
N ALA A 211 -2.78 -5.73 -1.72
CA ALA A 211 -2.44 -7.13 -1.50
C ALA A 211 -0.93 -7.30 -1.24
N PRO A 212 -0.54 -8.24 -0.35
CA PRO A 212 0.88 -8.50 -0.07
C PRO A 212 1.62 -8.92 -1.33
N GLY A 213 2.75 -8.26 -1.63
CA GLY A 213 3.54 -8.54 -2.82
C GLY A 213 2.83 -8.21 -4.14
N LYS A 214 1.98 -7.19 -4.13
CA LYS A 214 1.19 -6.72 -5.28
C LYS A 214 2.02 -6.55 -6.56
N ASP A 215 3.23 -6.04 -6.43
CA ASP A 215 4.22 -5.86 -7.49
C ASP A 215 4.72 -7.17 -8.13
N ARG A 216 4.43 -8.32 -7.50
CA ARG A 216 4.80 -9.66 -7.96
C ARG A 216 3.60 -10.52 -8.33
N HIS A 217 2.39 -9.99 -8.19
CA HIS A 217 1.19 -10.71 -8.59
C HIS A 217 1.09 -10.71 -10.12
N MET A 218 1.07 -11.88 -10.70
CA MET A 218 0.65 -12.04 -12.08
C MET A 218 -0.87 -11.96 -12.13
N ALA A 219 -1.39 -11.17 -13.08
CA ALA A 219 -2.82 -11.15 -13.35
C ALA A 219 -3.28 -12.51 -13.88
N GLY A 220 -4.44 -12.95 -13.43
CA GLY A 220 -5.15 -14.05 -14.07
C GLY A 220 -5.55 -13.70 -15.51
N PRO A 221 -6.09 -14.64 -16.28
CA PRO A 221 -6.58 -14.37 -17.63
C PRO A 221 -7.69 -13.31 -17.60
N PRO A 222 -7.78 -12.43 -18.61
CA PRO A 222 -8.84 -11.44 -18.70
C PRO A 222 -10.23 -12.10 -18.68
N ASP A 223 -11.15 -11.51 -17.90
CA ASP A 223 -12.55 -11.93 -17.86
C ASP A 223 -13.47 -10.71 -17.98
N VAL A 224 -13.78 -10.31 -19.19
CA VAL A 224 -14.57 -9.12 -19.51
C VAL A 224 -15.97 -9.09 -18.87
N TRP A 225 -16.50 -10.24 -18.45
CA TRP A 225 -17.79 -10.30 -17.74
C TRP A 225 -17.66 -9.95 -16.27
N ARG A 226 -16.60 -10.42 -15.60
CA ARG A 226 -16.40 -10.29 -14.16
C ARG A 226 -15.28 -9.32 -13.76
N ALA A 227 -14.53 -8.77 -14.73
CA ALA A 227 -13.53 -7.74 -14.47
C ALA A 227 -14.15 -6.48 -13.85
N PRO A 228 -13.43 -5.62 -13.14
CA PRO A 228 -13.93 -4.31 -12.71
C PRO A 228 -14.63 -3.57 -13.85
N LEU A 229 -15.70 -2.81 -13.55
CA LEU A 229 -16.44 -2.05 -14.55
C LEU A 229 -15.49 -1.13 -15.34
N GLY A 230 -15.52 -1.23 -16.66
CA GLY A 230 -14.70 -0.39 -17.55
C GLY A 230 -15.15 1.07 -17.53
N ALA A 231 -16.48 1.30 -17.57
CA ALA A 231 -17.08 2.61 -17.42
C ALA A 231 -18.10 2.61 -16.27
N ASN A 232 -17.94 3.53 -15.32
CA ASN A 232 -18.78 3.62 -14.13
C ASN A 232 -20.10 4.39 -14.40
N ILE A 233 -20.71 4.18 -15.56
CA ILE A 233 -21.96 4.84 -15.97
C ILE A 233 -23.22 4.12 -15.46
N TRP A 234 -23.06 2.89 -14.99
CA TRP A 234 -24.15 2.08 -14.44
C TRP A 234 -25.00 2.82 -13.41
N TYR A 235 -24.37 3.56 -12.52
CA TYR A 235 -25.04 4.28 -11.42
C TYR A 235 -26.00 5.36 -11.94
N GLU A 236 -25.66 6.04 -13.06
CA GLU A 236 -26.55 7.03 -13.69
C GLU A 236 -27.64 6.33 -14.52
N ILE A 237 -27.37 5.20 -15.17
CA ILE A 237 -28.40 4.35 -15.80
C ILE A 237 -29.41 3.89 -14.73
N ALA A 238 -28.90 3.35 -13.61
CA ALA A 238 -29.74 2.88 -12.50
C ALA A 238 -30.62 4.01 -11.94
N ARG A 239 -30.07 5.23 -11.80
CA ARG A 239 -30.85 6.41 -11.43
C ARG A 239 -32.02 6.64 -12.38
N ARG A 240 -31.72 6.86 -13.65
CA ARG A 240 -32.72 7.30 -14.66
C ARG A 240 -33.75 6.22 -14.96
N ARG A 241 -33.34 4.98 -15.03
CA ARG A 241 -34.22 3.88 -15.38
C ARG A 241 -35.05 3.35 -14.23
N PHE A 242 -34.53 3.40 -12.98
CA PHE A 242 -35.12 2.70 -11.85
C PHE A 242 -35.41 3.59 -10.63
N LEU A 243 -34.48 4.48 -10.24
CA LEU A 243 -34.35 4.94 -8.87
C LEU A 243 -34.61 6.43 -8.63
N ASP A 244 -34.85 7.24 -9.68
CA ASP A 244 -34.99 8.70 -9.54
C ASP A 244 -36.21 9.11 -8.68
N LYS A 245 -37.18 8.21 -8.48
CA LYS A 245 -38.36 8.40 -7.61
C LYS A 245 -38.31 7.57 -6.32
N ALA A 246 -37.20 6.91 -6.01
CA ALA A 246 -37.05 6.18 -4.77
C ALA A 246 -37.04 7.16 -3.57
N ARG A 247 -37.49 6.73 -2.39
CA ARG A 247 -37.41 7.52 -1.15
C ARG A 247 -35.96 7.79 -0.79
N ALA A 248 -35.13 6.74 -0.73
CA ALA A 248 -33.71 6.85 -0.57
C ALA A 248 -32.99 5.62 -1.17
N VAL A 249 -31.76 5.81 -1.62
CA VAL A 249 -30.94 4.78 -2.29
C VAL A 249 -29.58 4.68 -1.60
N ALA A 250 -29.24 3.50 -1.09
CA ALA A 250 -27.92 3.19 -0.55
C ALA A 250 -27.09 2.42 -1.58
N ASN A 251 -26.01 3.01 -2.05
CA ASN A 251 -25.06 2.40 -2.97
C ASN A 251 -24.00 1.64 -2.19
N ILE A 252 -24.11 0.32 -2.15
CA ILE A 252 -23.17 -0.61 -1.52
C ILE A 252 -23.17 -1.93 -2.29
N ASP A 253 -22.06 -2.67 -2.25
CA ASP A 253 -21.94 -3.96 -2.93
C ASP A 253 -22.52 -5.11 -2.08
N VAL A 254 -22.83 -6.26 -2.68
CA VAL A 254 -23.48 -7.42 -2.03
C VAL A 254 -22.63 -8.11 -0.94
N HIS A 255 -21.40 -7.68 -0.76
CA HIS A 255 -20.48 -8.14 0.30
C HIS A 255 -20.18 -7.04 1.34
N ASP A 256 -20.92 -5.92 1.31
CA ASP A 256 -20.82 -4.81 2.24
C ASP A 256 -21.99 -4.81 3.23
N LEU A 257 -21.72 -4.63 4.53
CA LEU A 257 -22.75 -4.44 5.56
C LEU A 257 -22.59 -3.07 6.20
N ILE A 258 -23.67 -2.27 6.16
CA ILE A 258 -23.71 -0.94 6.80
C ILE A 258 -23.81 -1.13 8.31
N ASP A 259 -23.09 -0.30 9.07
CA ASP A 259 -23.12 -0.33 10.53
C ASP A 259 -24.54 0.00 11.05
N PRO A 260 -25.20 -0.90 11.78
CA PRO A 260 -26.57 -0.70 12.27
C PRO A 260 -26.65 0.24 13.47
N SER A 261 -25.55 0.56 14.14
CA SER A 261 -25.53 1.35 15.39
C SER A 261 -26.06 2.78 15.21
N GLY A 262 -25.99 3.31 13.98
CA GLY A 262 -26.47 4.66 13.65
C GLY A 262 -27.93 4.75 13.22
N GLY A 263 -28.73 3.69 13.32
CA GLY A 263 -30.09 3.61 12.83
C GLY A 263 -30.18 3.49 11.31
N SER A 264 -31.39 3.68 10.75
CA SER A 264 -31.63 3.56 9.31
C SER A 264 -30.86 4.58 8.48
N VAL A 265 -29.97 4.10 7.60
CA VAL A 265 -29.23 4.95 6.65
C VAL A 265 -30.17 5.70 5.70
N PHE A 266 -31.29 5.08 5.34
CA PHE A 266 -32.28 5.67 4.42
C PHE A 266 -33.03 6.82 5.11
N ASP A 267 -33.41 6.67 6.37
CA ASP A 267 -34.05 7.72 7.15
C ASP A 267 -33.11 8.92 7.31
N ARG A 268 -31.86 8.67 7.63
CA ARG A 268 -30.85 9.73 7.74
C ARG A 268 -30.67 10.48 6.43
N ALA A 269 -30.63 9.80 5.29
CA ALA A 269 -30.57 10.46 3.99
C ALA A 269 -31.85 11.26 3.69
N ALA A 270 -33.02 10.69 3.98
CA ALA A 270 -34.30 11.36 3.76
C ALA A 270 -34.53 12.61 4.64
N ILE A 271 -34.00 12.65 5.86
CA ILE A 271 -34.09 13.84 6.74
C ILE A 271 -32.94 14.84 6.51
N SER A 272 -31.82 14.42 5.93
CA SER A 272 -30.66 15.27 5.67
C SER A 272 -31.03 16.52 4.87
N PRO A 273 -30.48 17.69 5.21
CA PRO A 273 -30.72 18.93 4.45
C PRO A 273 -30.29 18.84 2.99
N THR A 274 -29.24 18.10 2.70
CA THR A 274 -28.71 17.91 1.34
C THR A 274 -29.29 16.68 0.63
N GLY A 275 -30.04 15.84 1.35
CA GLY A 275 -30.51 14.56 0.83
C GLY A 275 -29.41 13.52 0.62
N MET A 276 -28.20 13.71 1.16
CA MET A 276 -27.07 12.80 0.96
C MET A 276 -26.30 12.52 2.26
N ILE A 277 -25.97 11.26 2.49
CA ILE A 277 -25.09 10.79 3.55
C ILE A 277 -23.88 10.08 2.94
N ALA A 278 -22.68 10.41 3.45
CA ALA A 278 -21.46 9.72 3.07
C ALA A 278 -21.35 8.38 3.82
N LEU A 279 -21.02 7.32 3.10
CA LEU A 279 -20.69 6.01 3.69
C LEU A 279 -19.18 5.79 3.60
N ARG A 280 -18.57 5.32 4.71
CA ARG A 280 -17.13 5.05 4.79
C ARG A 280 -16.89 3.61 5.22
N GLY A 281 -16.31 2.82 4.32
CA GLY A 281 -16.07 1.41 4.52
C GLY A 281 -14.64 1.09 4.92
N ARG A 282 -14.50 0.09 5.76
CA ARG A 282 -13.24 -0.58 6.07
C ARG A 282 -13.29 -2.03 5.56
N HIS A 283 -12.11 -2.62 5.30
CA HIS A 283 -12.01 -4.01 4.94
C HIS A 283 -12.04 -4.89 6.19
N VAL A 284 -12.81 -5.97 6.13
CA VAL A 284 -12.85 -7.01 7.17
C VAL A 284 -12.48 -8.37 6.55
N PHE A 285 -11.85 -9.21 7.34
CA PHE A 285 -11.24 -10.46 6.89
C PHE A 285 -11.55 -11.59 7.89
N PRO A 286 -11.63 -12.85 7.41
CA PRO A 286 -11.53 -14.00 8.30
C PRO A 286 -10.05 -14.20 8.71
N TRP A 287 -9.81 -14.69 9.91
CA TRP A 287 -8.47 -15.19 10.26
C TRP A 287 -8.11 -16.42 9.43
N ARG A 288 -9.03 -17.36 9.35
CA ARG A 288 -8.98 -18.59 8.54
C ARG A 288 -10.40 -19.00 8.17
N LEU A 289 -10.53 -19.76 7.12
CA LEU A 289 -11.75 -20.46 6.76
C LEU A 289 -11.62 -21.95 7.13
N ARG A 290 -12.71 -22.59 7.51
CA ARG A 290 -12.76 -24.06 7.67
C ARG A 290 -12.49 -24.72 6.33
N ARG A 291 -11.73 -25.81 6.34
CA ARG A 291 -11.39 -26.52 5.10
C ARG A 291 -12.66 -27.02 4.42
N GLY A 292 -12.81 -26.77 3.13
CA GLY A 292 -13.95 -27.21 2.33
C GLY A 292 -15.23 -26.39 2.50
N THR A 293 -15.23 -25.30 3.29
CA THR A 293 -16.36 -24.39 3.40
C THR A 293 -16.18 -23.14 2.54
N LYS A 294 -17.29 -22.61 2.05
CA LYS A 294 -17.32 -21.27 1.44
C LYS A 294 -17.34 -20.19 2.53
N PRO A 295 -16.77 -19.01 2.26
CA PRO A 295 -16.80 -17.91 3.20
C PRO A 295 -18.23 -17.42 3.46
N GLN A 296 -18.50 -17.02 4.70
CA GLN A 296 -19.75 -16.41 5.15
C GLN A 296 -19.47 -15.05 5.81
N PHE A 297 -20.49 -14.22 6.01
CA PHE A 297 -20.33 -12.93 6.68
C PHE A 297 -19.74 -13.09 8.09
N GLY A 298 -20.22 -14.08 8.86
CA GLY A 298 -19.76 -14.37 10.21
C GLY A 298 -18.32 -14.84 10.35
N ASP A 299 -17.66 -15.27 9.26
CA ASP A 299 -16.22 -15.60 9.29
C ASP A 299 -15.32 -14.37 9.48
N HIS A 300 -15.82 -13.17 9.12
CA HIS A 300 -15.02 -11.96 9.02
C HIS A 300 -14.96 -11.21 10.35
N ILE A 301 -14.10 -11.65 11.23
CA ILE A 301 -13.93 -11.09 12.59
C ILE A 301 -12.69 -10.22 12.75
N CYS A 302 -11.90 -10.03 11.68
CA CYS A 302 -10.63 -9.33 11.75
C CYS A 302 -10.61 -8.05 10.92
N VAL A 303 -9.88 -7.06 11.42
CA VAL A 303 -9.52 -5.82 10.74
C VAL A 303 -8.02 -5.68 10.65
N GLN A 304 -7.54 -4.81 9.75
CA GLN A 304 -6.13 -4.40 9.71
C GLN A 304 -5.89 -3.23 10.66
N PHE A 305 -5.00 -3.39 11.66
CA PHE A 305 -4.67 -2.31 12.59
C PHE A 305 -3.90 -1.15 11.93
N ASP A 306 -3.18 -1.42 10.83
CA ASP A 306 -2.31 -0.50 10.11
C ASP A 306 -2.85 0.00 8.76
N SER A 307 -4.11 -0.32 8.43
CA SER A 307 -4.75 0.20 7.22
C SER A 307 -5.25 1.63 7.42
N THR A 308 -4.96 2.48 6.44
CA THR A 308 -5.51 3.84 6.34
C THR A 308 -6.55 3.97 5.23
N GLN A 309 -6.87 2.87 4.55
CA GLN A 309 -7.79 2.89 3.42
C GLN A 309 -9.23 3.02 3.86
N ILE A 310 -9.90 3.97 3.24
CA ILE A 310 -11.32 4.22 3.41
C ILE A 310 -12.01 4.04 2.07
N ARG A 311 -12.99 3.14 1.99
CA ARG A 311 -13.86 3.00 0.83
C ARG A 311 -14.99 4.00 0.94
N LYS A 312 -15.27 4.72 -0.16
CA LYS A 312 -16.35 5.71 -0.20
C LYS A 312 -17.55 5.16 -0.95
N ARG A 313 -18.70 5.26 -0.35
CA ARG A 313 -20.04 5.01 -0.90
C ARG A 313 -20.98 6.11 -0.40
N TRP A 314 -22.23 6.06 -0.76
CA TRP A 314 -23.22 7.06 -0.43
C TRP A 314 -24.61 6.47 -0.26
N CYS A 315 -25.45 7.18 0.50
CA CYS A 315 -26.89 7.02 0.49
C CYS A 315 -27.52 8.37 0.14
N VAL A 316 -28.43 8.39 -0.83
CA VAL A 316 -29.05 9.61 -1.37
C VAL A 316 -30.58 9.50 -1.41
N ALA A 317 -31.27 10.56 -1.05
CA ALA A 317 -32.71 10.76 -1.24
C ALA A 317 -32.92 11.59 -2.50
N PRO A 318 -33.29 10.99 -3.66
CA PRO A 318 -33.39 11.70 -4.95
C PRO A 318 -34.30 12.92 -4.92
N GLY A 319 -35.44 12.80 -4.24
CA GLY A 319 -36.42 13.88 -4.09
C GLY A 319 -35.89 15.15 -3.41
N LYS A 320 -34.84 15.03 -2.56
CA LYS A 320 -34.14 16.16 -1.91
C LYS A 320 -32.87 16.58 -2.64
N ALA A 321 -32.13 15.63 -3.19
CA ALA A 321 -30.87 15.86 -3.91
C ALA A 321 -31.12 16.25 -5.40
N ARG A 322 -32.09 17.13 -5.67
CA ARG A 322 -32.52 17.51 -7.04
C ARG A 322 -31.43 18.18 -7.87
N GLN A 323 -30.46 18.85 -7.21
CA GLN A 323 -29.30 19.47 -7.87
C GLN A 323 -28.26 18.46 -8.37
N ALA A 324 -28.38 17.17 -8.03
CA ALA A 324 -27.44 16.14 -8.49
C ALA A 324 -27.39 16.07 -10.02
N THR A 325 -26.21 16.26 -10.60
CA THR A 325 -26.01 16.18 -12.04
C THR A 325 -25.83 14.74 -12.51
N ASP A 326 -25.08 13.93 -11.76
CA ASP A 326 -24.87 12.51 -12.04
C ASP A 326 -24.61 11.67 -10.77
N TRP A 327 -24.89 10.37 -10.88
CA TRP A 327 -24.50 9.38 -9.88
C TRP A 327 -23.30 8.57 -10.35
N ARG A 328 -22.29 8.45 -9.46
CA ARG A 328 -21.07 7.66 -9.67
C ARG A 328 -20.86 6.70 -8.51
N MET A 329 -19.99 5.72 -8.71
CA MET A 329 -19.66 4.74 -7.68
C MET A 329 -19.31 5.36 -6.32
N VAL A 330 -18.54 6.44 -6.30
CA VAL A 330 -17.97 7.01 -5.06
C VAL A 330 -18.54 8.37 -4.66
N LYS A 331 -19.39 8.97 -5.50
CA LYS A 331 -20.00 10.28 -5.25
C LYS A 331 -21.30 10.47 -6.01
N VAL A 332 -22.13 11.37 -5.49
CA VAL A 332 -23.22 12.06 -6.20
C VAL A 332 -22.71 13.45 -6.54
N SER A 333 -22.65 13.82 -7.82
CA SER A 333 -22.08 15.09 -8.25
C SER A 333 -23.03 16.24 -7.89
N ASP A 334 -22.43 17.40 -7.52
CA ASP A 334 -23.08 18.65 -7.13
C ASP A 334 -23.95 18.57 -5.86
N VAL A 335 -23.80 17.50 -5.09
CA VAL A 335 -24.41 17.32 -3.78
C VAL A 335 -23.33 17.09 -2.73
N ALA A 336 -23.21 17.99 -1.77
CA ALA A 336 -22.34 17.77 -0.63
C ALA A 336 -23.00 16.82 0.39
N PRO A 337 -22.26 15.84 0.95
CA PRO A 337 -22.80 15.03 2.03
C PRO A 337 -23.10 15.92 3.26
N ALA A 338 -24.11 15.54 4.04
CA ALA A 338 -24.38 16.20 5.32
C ALA A 338 -23.11 16.20 6.19
N LYS A 339 -22.93 17.29 6.97
CA LYS A 339 -21.75 17.45 7.85
C LYS A 339 -21.74 16.48 9.03
N ASP A 340 -22.82 15.76 9.26
CA ASP A 340 -22.92 14.71 10.27
C ASP A 340 -21.88 13.62 10.02
N HIS A 341 -21.51 12.91 11.08
CA HIS A 341 -20.52 11.85 10.99
C HIS A 341 -20.91 10.82 9.92
N PRO A 342 -19.97 10.43 9.05
CA PRO A 342 -20.23 9.42 8.03
C PRO A 342 -20.60 8.09 8.72
N ILE A 343 -21.54 7.35 8.11
CA ILE A 343 -21.89 6.02 8.58
C ILE A 343 -20.84 5.02 8.10
N GLY A 344 -20.41 4.12 8.98
CA GLY A 344 -19.48 3.04 8.67
C GLY A 344 -20.14 1.92 7.86
N PHE A 345 -19.34 1.19 7.08
CA PHE A 345 -19.70 -0.13 6.57
C PHE A 345 -18.49 -1.05 6.54
N ASP A 346 -18.72 -2.35 6.67
CA ASP A 346 -17.70 -3.38 6.63
C ASP A 346 -17.73 -4.10 5.28
N ARG A 347 -16.61 -4.12 4.54
CA ARG A 347 -16.42 -4.85 3.29
C ARG A 347 -15.80 -6.21 3.57
N HIS A 348 -16.56 -7.27 3.31
CA HIS A 348 -16.18 -8.65 3.61
C HIS A 348 -15.33 -9.25 2.50
N MET A 349 -14.00 -9.16 2.67
CA MET A 349 -13.03 -9.40 1.59
C MET A 349 -12.98 -10.85 1.10
N ALA A 350 -13.26 -11.83 1.94
CA ALA A 350 -13.29 -13.22 1.48
C ALA A 350 -14.54 -13.55 0.67
N LEU A 351 -15.67 -12.81 0.88
CA LEU A 351 -16.84 -12.92 0.02
C LEU A 351 -16.61 -12.30 -1.34
N ARG A 352 -15.93 -11.13 -1.37
CA ARG A 352 -15.57 -10.45 -2.62
C ARG A 352 -14.54 -11.23 -3.44
N HIS A 353 -13.65 -11.96 -2.80
CA HIS A 353 -12.55 -12.70 -3.41
C HIS A 353 -12.68 -14.19 -3.08
N ASP A 354 -13.86 -14.77 -3.38
CA ASP A 354 -14.17 -16.19 -3.13
C ASP A 354 -13.13 -17.09 -3.80
N GLY A 355 -12.71 -18.14 -3.09
CA GLY A 355 -11.65 -19.06 -3.54
C GLY A 355 -10.21 -18.55 -3.35
N SER A 356 -9.99 -17.29 -2.95
CA SER A 356 -8.67 -16.75 -2.73
C SER A 356 -8.13 -17.05 -1.35
N ASN A 357 -6.83 -17.40 -1.26
CA ASN A 357 -6.17 -17.51 0.03
C ASN A 357 -6.10 -16.15 0.74
N ILE A 358 -6.53 -16.09 1.99
CA ILE A 358 -6.55 -14.85 2.79
C ILE A 358 -5.17 -14.18 2.85
N ALA A 359 -4.08 -14.94 2.89
CA ALA A 359 -2.72 -14.39 2.88
C ALA A 359 -2.34 -13.67 1.58
N ARG A 360 -3.08 -13.88 0.49
CA ARG A 360 -2.93 -13.12 -0.76
C ARG A 360 -3.74 -11.82 -0.76
N LEU A 361 -4.73 -11.68 0.09
CA LEU A 361 -5.57 -10.50 0.22
C LEU A 361 -5.04 -9.52 1.25
N VAL A 362 -4.47 -10.05 2.35
CA VAL A 362 -4.02 -9.25 3.49
C VAL A 362 -2.85 -9.93 4.21
N PRO A 363 -1.84 -9.17 4.69
CA PRO A 363 -0.80 -9.75 5.53
C PRO A 363 -1.39 -10.21 6.86
N LYS A 364 -1.22 -11.48 7.22
CA LYS A 364 -1.71 -11.99 8.52
C LYS A 364 -1.12 -11.25 9.73
N ALA A 365 0.09 -10.71 9.58
CA ALA A 365 0.73 -9.88 10.60
C ALA A 365 0.09 -8.49 10.80
N SER A 366 -0.94 -8.15 10.01
CA SER A 366 -1.76 -6.93 10.19
C SER A 366 -3.11 -7.19 10.83
N LEU A 367 -3.53 -8.47 10.94
CA LEU A 367 -4.88 -8.79 11.38
C LEU A 367 -4.98 -8.82 12.91
N ILE A 368 -6.00 -8.14 13.41
CA ILE A 368 -6.46 -8.20 14.80
C ILE A 368 -7.94 -8.54 14.82
N GLU A 369 -8.40 -9.23 15.86
CA GLU A 369 -9.83 -9.43 16.07
C GLU A 369 -10.50 -8.11 16.49
N ASP A 370 -11.68 -7.86 15.93
CA ASP A 370 -12.56 -6.78 16.34
C ASP A 370 -13.68 -7.36 17.20
N PRO A 371 -13.81 -6.99 18.48
CA PRO A 371 -14.83 -7.54 19.38
C PRO A 371 -16.26 -7.34 18.87
N ALA A 372 -16.53 -6.22 18.17
CA ALA A 372 -17.85 -5.96 17.60
C ALA A 372 -18.18 -6.92 16.44
N LEU A 373 -17.18 -7.27 15.61
CA LEU A 373 -17.36 -8.27 14.56
C LEU A 373 -17.53 -9.67 15.12
N VAL A 374 -16.83 -10.01 16.19
CA VAL A 374 -17.01 -11.29 16.89
C VAL A 374 -18.42 -11.42 17.48
N ALA A 375 -18.90 -10.38 18.16
CA ALA A 375 -20.29 -10.36 18.67
C ALA A 375 -21.30 -10.46 17.53
N ARG A 376 -21.11 -9.72 16.44
CA ARG A 376 -21.96 -9.78 15.24
C ARG A 376 -22.01 -11.18 14.62
N ALA A 377 -20.87 -11.89 14.57
CA ALA A 377 -20.82 -13.25 14.05
C ALA A 377 -21.73 -14.20 14.86
N ALA A 378 -21.71 -14.11 16.19
CA ALA A 378 -22.54 -14.90 17.07
C ALA A 378 -24.02 -14.46 17.04
N ASP A 379 -24.28 -13.14 17.20
CA ASP A 379 -25.63 -12.63 17.48
C ASP A 379 -26.50 -12.52 16.23
N LEU A 380 -25.91 -12.17 15.06
CA LEU A 380 -26.67 -11.93 13.83
C LEU A 380 -26.55 -13.06 12.81
N PHE A 381 -25.45 -13.80 12.84
CA PHE A 381 -25.20 -14.86 11.86
C PHE A 381 -25.18 -16.25 12.47
N GLU A 382 -25.39 -16.37 13.80
CA GLU A 382 -25.35 -17.66 14.54
C GLU A 382 -24.13 -18.49 14.13
N HIS A 383 -22.98 -17.81 13.91
CA HIS A 383 -21.76 -18.37 13.33
C HIS A 383 -20.62 -18.37 14.35
N ASP A 384 -19.89 -19.49 14.40
CA ASP A 384 -18.67 -19.64 15.21
C ASP A 384 -17.42 -19.59 14.31
N PRO A 385 -16.77 -18.41 14.17
CA PRO A 385 -15.61 -18.25 13.32
C PRO A 385 -14.33 -18.84 13.92
N ILE A 386 -13.32 -19.13 13.07
CA ILE A 386 -12.01 -19.51 13.58
C ILE A 386 -11.31 -18.27 14.16
N ARG A 387 -11.07 -18.31 15.47
CA ARG A 387 -10.46 -17.23 16.26
C ARG A 387 -8.93 -17.15 16.05
N LEU A 388 -8.36 -15.97 16.29
CA LEU A 388 -6.92 -15.82 16.39
C LEU A 388 -6.40 -16.60 17.63
N PRO A 389 -5.17 -17.15 17.56
CA PRO A 389 -4.54 -17.72 18.74
C PRO A 389 -4.33 -16.63 19.81
N ALA A 390 -4.41 -17.01 21.08
CA ALA A 390 -4.13 -16.08 22.18
C ALA A 390 -2.76 -15.41 22.02
N PRO A 391 -2.63 -14.10 22.31
CA PRO A 391 -1.36 -13.41 22.23
C PRO A 391 -0.37 -13.97 23.25
N ALA A 392 0.91 -14.07 22.86
CA ALA A 392 1.97 -14.42 23.80
C ALA A 392 2.13 -13.30 24.84
N THR A 393 2.47 -13.68 26.08
CA THR A 393 2.76 -12.70 27.13
C THR A 393 4.02 -11.89 26.79
N LEU A 394 3.94 -10.56 26.90
CA LEU A 394 5.09 -9.69 26.70
C LEU A 394 6.00 -9.69 27.93
N SER A 395 7.31 -9.65 27.70
CA SER A 395 8.29 -9.40 28.74
C SER A 395 8.26 -7.91 29.16
N PRO A 396 8.54 -7.59 30.43
CA PRO A 396 8.63 -6.18 30.85
C PRO A 396 9.77 -5.46 30.15
N LYS A 397 9.56 -4.20 29.79
CA LYS A 397 10.62 -3.32 29.29
C LYS A 397 11.57 -2.98 30.44
N ARG A 398 12.87 -3.10 30.19
CA ARG A 398 13.92 -2.69 31.14
C ARG A 398 14.66 -1.48 30.60
N HIS A 399 14.69 -0.39 31.40
CA HIS A 399 15.60 0.71 31.16
C HIS A 399 17.04 0.31 31.52
N GLY A 400 18.02 0.72 30.74
CA GLY A 400 19.43 0.48 31.04
C GLY A 400 19.85 -0.99 31.04
N GLY A 401 19.06 -1.89 30.47
CA GLY A 401 19.37 -3.30 30.38
C GLY A 401 20.51 -3.64 29.40
N ARG A 402 20.67 -4.93 29.10
CA ARG A 402 21.67 -5.44 28.15
C ARG A 402 21.30 -5.08 26.71
N SER A 403 22.13 -4.26 26.06
CA SER A 403 21.94 -3.83 24.69
C SER A 403 22.92 -4.53 23.74
N VAL A 404 22.42 -5.03 22.62
CA VAL A 404 23.19 -5.81 21.65
C VAL A 404 23.10 -5.16 20.26
N ILE A 405 24.27 -5.00 19.61
CA ILE A 405 24.34 -4.70 18.17
C ILE A 405 24.64 -5.98 17.41
N VAL A 406 23.86 -6.24 16.33
CA VAL A 406 24.11 -7.32 15.38
C VAL A 406 24.55 -6.71 14.05
N THR A 407 25.66 -7.18 13.50
CA THR A 407 26.22 -6.68 12.24
C THR A 407 26.82 -7.77 11.37
N THR A 408 27.04 -7.46 10.08
CA THR A 408 27.79 -8.29 9.13
C THR A 408 28.93 -7.50 8.55
N MET A 409 30.10 -8.12 8.44
CA MET A 409 31.32 -7.48 7.93
C MET A 409 31.98 -8.30 6.82
N LYS A 410 32.59 -7.60 5.87
CA LYS A 410 33.49 -8.15 4.87
C LYS A 410 34.55 -7.11 4.53
N ASN A 411 35.82 -7.42 4.80
CA ASN A 411 36.95 -6.52 4.51
C ASN A 411 36.74 -5.12 5.11
N GLU A 412 36.54 -5.05 6.42
CA GLU A 412 36.34 -3.78 7.18
C GLU A 412 37.37 -3.61 8.30
N GLY A 413 38.44 -4.43 8.29
CA GLY A 413 39.44 -4.48 9.37
C GLY A 413 39.91 -3.15 9.92
N PRO A 414 40.30 -2.13 9.10
CA PRO A 414 40.73 -0.83 9.58
C PRO A 414 39.72 -0.02 10.39
N PHE A 415 38.42 -0.36 10.30
CA PHE A 415 37.34 0.45 10.87
C PHE A 415 36.66 -0.18 12.09
N ILE A 416 37.01 -1.42 12.44
CA ILE A 416 36.35 -2.21 13.49
C ILE A 416 36.59 -1.61 14.87
N LEU A 417 37.84 -1.25 15.20
CA LEU A 417 38.17 -0.81 16.54
C LEU A 417 37.49 0.48 16.94
N GLU A 418 37.49 1.49 16.04
CA GLU A 418 36.74 2.73 16.26
C GLU A 418 35.25 2.47 16.43
N TRP A 419 34.65 1.67 15.54
CA TRP A 419 33.22 1.37 15.57
C TRP A 419 32.83 0.67 16.88
N LEU A 420 33.62 -0.30 17.32
CA LEU A 420 33.42 -1.00 18.59
C LEU A 420 33.57 -0.05 19.78
N ALA A 421 34.65 0.74 19.81
CA ALA A 421 34.95 1.69 20.88
C ALA A 421 33.85 2.76 21.01
N HIS A 422 33.39 3.30 19.89
CA HIS A 422 32.31 4.30 19.87
C HIS A 422 31.02 3.73 20.48
N HIS A 423 30.57 2.59 20.01
CA HIS A 423 29.31 2.03 20.48
C HIS A 423 29.36 1.54 21.91
N ARG A 424 30.54 1.10 22.39
CA ARG A 424 30.76 0.86 23.84
C ARG A 424 30.65 2.12 24.65
N ALA A 425 31.25 3.22 24.20
CA ALA A 425 31.18 4.52 24.87
C ALA A 425 29.74 5.07 24.90
N VAL A 426 28.92 4.80 23.87
CA VAL A 426 27.50 5.13 23.83
C VAL A 426 26.68 4.27 24.80
N GLY A 427 27.18 3.08 25.19
CA GLY A 427 26.54 2.23 26.20
C GLY A 427 26.05 0.88 25.72
N PHE A 428 26.34 0.46 24.47
CA PHE A 428 26.09 -0.90 24.06
C PHE A 428 26.99 -1.89 24.78
N LYS A 429 26.41 -3.00 25.25
CA LYS A 429 27.12 -3.97 26.10
C LYS A 429 27.71 -5.13 25.29
N ASP A 430 27.00 -5.60 24.27
CA ASP A 430 27.37 -6.77 23.49
C ASP A 430 27.32 -6.48 21.98
N PHE A 431 28.17 -7.21 21.26
CA PHE A 431 28.30 -7.12 19.82
C PHE A 431 28.32 -8.51 19.23
N LEU A 432 27.43 -8.80 18.29
CA LEU A 432 27.41 -10.05 17.54
C LEU A 432 27.78 -9.74 16.08
N VAL A 433 28.93 -10.21 15.65
CA VAL A 433 29.48 -9.91 14.33
C VAL A 433 29.57 -11.17 13.50
N TYR A 434 28.95 -11.14 12.32
CA TYR A 434 29.08 -12.17 11.30
C TYR A 434 30.06 -11.71 10.22
N SER A 435 31.12 -12.45 9.96
CA SER A 435 32.03 -12.17 8.84
C SER A 435 31.78 -13.13 7.67
N ASN A 436 32.09 -12.69 6.47
CA ASN A 436 32.00 -13.54 5.29
C ASN A 436 33.10 -13.20 4.26
N ASP A 437 33.81 -14.21 3.79
CA ASP A 437 34.78 -14.12 2.71
C ASP A 437 35.81 -12.99 2.89
N CYS A 438 36.37 -12.84 4.08
CA CYS A 438 37.38 -11.82 4.36
C CYS A 438 38.74 -12.20 3.76
N THR A 439 39.49 -11.21 3.30
CA THR A 439 40.80 -11.36 2.66
C THR A 439 41.84 -10.34 3.18
N ASP A 440 41.43 -9.47 4.10
CA ASP A 440 42.22 -8.37 4.64
C ASP A 440 42.61 -8.57 6.10
N GLY A 441 42.25 -9.73 6.70
CA GLY A 441 42.49 -9.99 8.13
C GLY A 441 41.33 -9.59 9.06
N THR A 442 40.22 -9.09 8.51
CA THR A 442 39.02 -8.74 9.28
C THR A 442 38.55 -9.89 10.17
N ASP A 443 38.45 -11.10 9.65
CA ASP A 443 38.01 -12.31 10.36
C ASP A 443 38.99 -12.70 11.48
N VAL A 444 40.29 -12.56 11.25
CA VAL A 444 41.34 -12.82 12.25
C VAL A 444 41.24 -11.82 13.40
N LEU A 445 41.10 -10.53 13.11
CA LEU A 445 40.92 -9.49 14.13
C LEU A 445 39.62 -9.72 14.94
N LEU A 446 38.50 -10.09 14.27
CA LEU A 446 37.24 -10.39 14.95
C LEU A 446 37.34 -11.62 15.86
N GLN A 447 38.04 -12.67 15.42
CA GLN A 447 38.29 -13.85 16.22
C GLN A 447 39.11 -13.51 17.49
N LEU A 448 40.18 -12.73 17.34
CA LEU A 448 40.98 -12.27 18.45
C LEU A 448 40.16 -11.40 19.45
N LEU A 449 39.37 -10.47 18.96
CA LEU A 449 38.47 -9.67 19.80
C LEU A 449 37.45 -10.53 20.56
N MET A 450 36.99 -11.64 19.96
CA MET A 450 36.13 -12.60 20.65
C MET A 450 36.88 -13.33 21.75
N GLU A 451 38.09 -13.81 21.51
CA GLU A 451 38.94 -14.48 22.50
C GLU A 451 39.26 -13.59 23.69
N LYS A 452 39.46 -12.30 23.45
CA LYS A 452 39.66 -11.27 24.48
C LYS A 452 38.36 -10.80 25.16
N GLY A 453 37.17 -11.33 24.73
CA GLY A 453 35.88 -11.02 25.36
C GLY A 453 35.24 -9.68 24.96
N TRP A 454 35.70 -9.06 23.87
CA TRP A 454 35.15 -7.78 23.41
C TRP A 454 33.85 -7.93 22.63
N LEU A 455 33.64 -9.04 21.89
CA LEU A 455 32.49 -9.28 21.06
C LEU A 455 32.24 -10.81 20.87
N VAL A 456 31.19 -11.17 20.19
CA VAL A 456 30.92 -12.53 19.72
C VAL A 456 31.09 -12.54 18.20
N HIS A 457 31.98 -13.39 17.70
CA HIS A 457 32.22 -13.56 16.26
C HIS A 457 31.62 -14.88 15.76
N ARG A 458 31.09 -14.87 14.55
CA ARG A 458 30.58 -16.06 13.83
C ARG A 458 30.89 -15.97 12.35
N ASP A 459 31.16 -17.12 11.73
CA ASP A 459 31.14 -17.25 10.29
C ASP A 459 29.71 -17.14 9.76
N ASN A 460 29.53 -16.39 8.67
CA ASN A 460 28.22 -16.17 8.10
C ASN A 460 27.74 -17.39 7.29
N PRO A 461 26.65 -18.09 7.68
CA PRO A 461 26.19 -19.33 7.04
C PRO A 461 25.41 -19.10 5.75
N TYR A 462 25.56 -17.97 5.07
CA TYR A 462 24.74 -17.55 3.94
C TYR A 462 24.74 -18.55 2.76
N ARG A 463 25.87 -19.24 2.50
CA ARG A 463 25.96 -20.26 1.44
C ARG A 463 25.14 -21.50 1.78
N GLN A 464 25.23 -21.96 3.02
CA GLN A 464 24.51 -23.13 3.53
C GLN A 464 22.99 -22.87 3.54
N MET A 465 22.61 -21.66 3.97
CA MET A 465 21.21 -21.23 4.04
C MET A 465 20.63 -20.78 2.68
N LYS A 466 21.46 -20.63 1.64
CA LYS A 466 21.09 -20.09 0.31
C LYS A 466 20.36 -18.73 0.42
N LEU A 467 20.82 -17.89 1.33
CA LEU A 467 20.29 -16.56 1.59
C LEU A 467 21.35 -15.50 1.27
N ARG A 468 20.92 -14.25 1.14
CA ARG A 468 21.84 -13.12 1.08
C ARG A 468 22.57 -12.99 2.41
N PRO A 469 23.87 -12.59 2.45
CA PRO A 469 24.69 -12.60 3.67
C PRO A 469 24.01 -11.92 4.88
N GLN A 470 23.49 -10.70 4.74
CA GLN A 470 22.85 -10.00 5.86
C GLN A 470 21.55 -10.71 6.33
N HIS A 471 20.79 -11.31 5.42
CA HIS A 471 19.59 -12.06 5.81
C HIS A 471 19.92 -13.36 6.54
N ALA A 472 20.98 -14.06 6.12
CA ALA A 472 21.43 -15.27 6.79
C ALA A 472 21.94 -14.96 8.19
N ALA A 473 22.78 -13.93 8.34
CA ALA A 473 23.29 -13.49 9.62
C ALA A 473 22.16 -13.10 10.61
N LEU A 474 21.19 -12.31 10.18
CA LEU A 474 20.07 -11.90 11.05
C LEU A 474 19.16 -13.08 11.42
N GLN A 475 18.93 -14.01 10.51
CA GLN A 475 18.15 -15.20 10.82
C GLN A 475 18.89 -16.13 11.79
N SER A 476 20.21 -16.26 11.68
CA SER A 476 21.03 -17.03 12.64
C SER A 476 21.14 -16.32 13.99
N ALA A 477 21.19 -14.98 13.97
CA ALA A 477 21.27 -14.18 15.17
C ALA A 477 20.03 -14.31 16.07
N ASP A 478 18.84 -14.56 15.50
CA ASP A 478 17.61 -14.75 16.29
C ASP A 478 17.75 -15.92 17.30
N ASP A 479 18.67 -16.87 17.06
CA ASP A 479 18.92 -18.03 17.93
C ASP A 479 20.11 -17.86 18.87
N GLU A 480 20.91 -16.81 18.72
CA GLU A 480 22.10 -16.58 19.56
C GLU A 480 21.73 -16.21 21.02
N PRO A 481 22.45 -16.79 22.01
CA PRO A 481 22.16 -16.52 23.43
C PRO A 481 22.27 -15.07 23.82
N CYS A 482 23.19 -14.28 23.25
CA CYS A 482 23.32 -12.86 23.52
C CYS A 482 22.10 -12.06 23.04
N VAL A 483 21.54 -12.41 21.88
CA VAL A 483 20.33 -11.78 21.31
C VAL A 483 19.07 -12.17 22.11
N ARG A 484 18.93 -13.46 22.45
CA ARG A 484 17.76 -13.93 23.25
C ARG A 484 17.71 -13.31 24.66
N ARG A 485 18.87 -13.02 25.25
CA ARG A 485 18.97 -12.40 26.57
C ARG A 485 19.09 -10.89 26.56
N ALA A 486 19.14 -10.28 25.39
CA ALA A 486 19.18 -8.84 25.24
C ALA A 486 17.88 -8.18 25.72
N ASP A 487 17.98 -7.03 26.36
CA ASP A 487 16.84 -6.16 26.65
C ASP A 487 16.58 -5.20 25.46
N TRP A 488 17.64 -4.81 24.74
CA TRP A 488 17.57 -3.93 23.57
C TRP A 488 18.42 -4.46 22.42
N LEU A 489 17.91 -4.32 21.22
CA LEU A 489 18.52 -4.83 19.99
C LEU A 489 18.63 -3.74 18.92
N LEU A 490 19.76 -3.72 18.23
CA LEU A 490 20.03 -2.89 17.07
C LEU A 490 20.70 -3.73 15.98
N CYS A 491 20.28 -3.59 14.72
CA CYS A 491 21.06 -4.01 13.57
C CYS A 491 21.70 -2.78 12.93
N ALA A 492 23.03 -2.67 12.93
CA ALA A 492 23.77 -1.56 12.33
C ALA A 492 24.94 -2.07 11.50
N ASP A 493 25.28 -1.34 10.44
CA ASP A 493 26.44 -1.64 9.59
C ASP A 493 27.71 -0.95 10.20
N VAL A 494 28.91 -1.42 9.81
CA VAL A 494 30.18 -0.89 10.37
C VAL A 494 30.50 0.55 9.93
N ASP A 495 29.80 1.08 8.99
CA ASP A 495 29.88 2.48 8.57
C ASP A 495 28.74 3.37 9.14
N GLU A 496 27.98 2.84 10.11
CA GLU A 496 26.91 3.52 10.81
C GLU A 496 27.27 3.71 12.29
N PHE A 497 27.14 4.95 12.80
CA PHE A 497 27.49 5.33 14.16
C PHE A 497 26.30 5.98 14.86
N VAL A 498 25.88 5.42 15.98
CA VAL A 498 24.79 5.98 16.81
C VAL A 498 25.26 7.27 17.47
N ASN A 499 24.59 8.38 17.15
CA ASN A 499 24.92 9.70 17.69
C ASN A 499 23.74 10.21 18.53
N ILE A 500 23.85 10.06 19.86
CA ILE A 500 22.86 10.52 20.83
C ILE A 500 23.21 11.94 21.21
N LYS A 501 22.26 12.86 21.07
CA LYS A 501 22.43 14.31 21.28
C LYS A 501 21.87 14.80 22.63
N THR A 502 21.12 13.95 23.32
CA THR A 502 20.51 14.29 24.62
C THR A 502 21.36 13.82 25.79
N GLY A 503 21.29 14.56 26.90
CA GLY A 503 21.97 14.26 28.14
C GLY A 503 23.49 14.12 27.98
N ASP A 504 24.04 13.06 28.57
CA ASP A 504 25.47 12.73 28.45
C ASP A 504 25.81 11.96 27.14
N GLY A 505 24.88 11.80 26.24
CA GLY A 505 25.06 11.11 24.95
C GLY A 505 25.10 9.58 25.04
N THR A 506 24.55 8.99 26.10
CA THR A 506 24.46 7.56 26.32
C THR A 506 23.05 7.00 25.98
N LEU A 507 22.95 5.67 25.85
CA LEU A 507 21.66 5.00 25.74
C LEU A 507 20.74 5.29 26.93
N THR A 508 21.30 5.44 28.14
CA THR A 508 20.53 5.79 29.33
C THR A 508 19.86 7.16 29.14
N ALA A 509 20.62 8.16 28.71
CA ALA A 509 20.10 9.49 28.47
C ALA A 509 19.01 9.49 27.36
N LEU A 510 19.16 8.65 26.32
CA LEU A 510 18.15 8.49 25.29
C LEU A 510 16.84 7.88 25.85
N PHE A 511 16.97 6.85 26.70
CA PHE A 511 15.81 6.21 27.32
C PHE A 511 15.10 7.12 28.31
N ASP A 512 15.85 7.93 29.05
CA ASP A 512 15.29 8.93 29.98
C ASP A 512 14.58 10.07 29.25
N ALA A 513 15.07 10.46 28.08
CA ALA A 513 14.43 11.50 27.25
C ALA A 513 13.12 11.03 26.59
N ALA A 514 12.92 9.72 26.43
CA ALA A 514 11.70 9.14 25.86
C ALA A 514 11.30 7.84 26.61
N PRO A 515 10.87 7.96 27.89
CA PRO A 515 10.72 6.82 28.80
C PRO A 515 9.65 5.81 28.37
N ASP A 516 8.64 6.24 27.63
CA ASP A 516 7.58 5.36 27.14
C ASP A 516 7.99 4.59 25.86
N ALA A 517 8.97 5.11 25.12
CA ALA A 517 9.37 4.50 23.86
C ALA A 517 9.97 3.11 24.06
N ASN A 518 9.57 2.18 23.22
CA ASN A 518 10.16 0.85 23.14
C ASN A 518 10.75 0.54 21.74
N VAL A 519 10.63 1.50 20.80
CA VAL A 519 11.20 1.42 19.46
C VAL A 519 11.63 2.83 19.02
N PHE A 520 12.91 2.99 18.63
CA PHE A 520 13.48 4.24 18.12
C PHE A 520 13.93 4.08 16.68
N SER A 521 13.36 4.84 15.74
CA SER A 521 13.90 4.98 14.39
C SER A 521 14.99 6.04 14.37
N MET A 522 16.22 5.62 14.22
CA MET A 522 17.37 6.51 14.09
C MET A 522 17.57 6.82 12.61
N THR A 523 17.15 8.01 12.19
CA THR A 523 17.26 8.47 10.81
C THR A 523 18.72 8.67 10.43
N TRP A 524 19.13 8.20 9.24
CA TRP A 524 20.46 8.44 8.70
C TRP A 524 20.71 9.93 8.51
N ARG A 525 21.90 10.38 8.93
CA ARG A 525 22.56 11.56 8.41
C ARG A 525 23.69 11.08 7.52
N LEU A 526 23.62 11.30 6.19
CA LEU A 526 24.66 10.85 5.27
C LEU A 526 25.86 11.79 5.36
N PHE A 527 27.03 11.23 5.64
CA PHE A 527 28.28 11.95 5.68
C PHE A 527 29.06 11.74 4.38
N GLY A 528 29.53 12.83 3.80
CA GLY A 528 30.40 12.84 2.63
C GLY A 528 31.86 12.61 2.99
N ASN A 529 32.70 12.68 1.96
CA ASN A 529 34.13 12.48 2.11
C ASN A 529 34.88 13.72 2.62
N ALA A 530 34.22 14.85 2.83
CA ALA A 530 34.81 16.13 3.26
C ALA A 530 36.06 16.53 2.39
N ASP A 531 36.03 16.20 1.09
CA ASP A 531 37.11 16.34 0.12
C ASP A 531 38.43 15.60 0.48
N ARG A 532 38.35 14.62 1.41
CA ARG A 532 39.47 13.75 1.75
C ARG A 532 39.54 12.61 0.74
N HIS A 533 40.63 12.60 -0.02
CA HIS A 533 40.82 11.64 -1.10
C HIS A 533 41.64 10.42 -0.64
N HIS A 534 42.63 10.65 0.24
CA HIS A 534 43.55 9.62 0.71
C HIS A 534 43.06 8.94 1.98
N PHE A 535 43.37 7.66 2.09
CA PHE A 535 43.15 6.90 3.31
C PHE A 535 44.14 7.30 4.40
N VAL A 536 43.63 7.64 5.56
CA VAL A 536 44.40 7.90 6.76
C VAL A 536 43.89 6.96 7.86
N ASP A 537 44.81 6.29 8.54
CA ASP A 537 44.49 5.46 9.71
C ASP A 537 44.26 6.35 10.91
N ALA A 538 43.04 6.81 11.04
CA ALA A 538 42.54 7.66 12.13
C ALA A 538 41.02 7.53 12.20
N PRO A 539 40.39 7.87 13.33
CA PRO A 539 38.95 7.73 13.51
C PRO A 539 38.15 8.43 12.40
N VAL A 540 37.20 7.66 11.79
CA VAL A 540 36.30 8.13 10.73
C VAL A 540 35.47 9.32 11.21
N THR A 541 35.00 9.26 12.46
CA THR A 541 34.15 10.29 13.08
C THR A 541 34.88 11.65 13.23
N THR A 542 36.21 11.66 13.32
CA THR A 542 37.02 12.89 13.40
C THR A 542 37.41 13.42 12.02
N GLN A 543 37.44 12.54 11.00
CA GLN A 543 37.89 12.92 9.67
C GLN A 543 36.78 13.50 8.83
N PHE A 544 35.57 12.93 8.92
CA PHE A 544 34.44 13.23 8.01
C PHE A 544 33.33 13.95 8.78
N HIS A 545 33.25 15.25 8.64
CA HIS A 545 32.30 16.12 9.34
C HIS A 545 31.30 16.82 8.39
N ARG A 546 31.52 16.74 7.08
CA ARG A 546 30.58 17.22 6.09
C ARG A 546 29.47 16.20 5.87
N CYS A 547 28.23 16.69 5.76
CA CYS A 547 27.04 15.81 5.71
C CYS A 547 25.92 16.39 4.83
N ALA A 548 24.86 15.61 4.68
CA ALA A 548 23.62 16.07 4.09
C ALA A 548 22.93 17.11 4.98
N PRO A 549 22.17 18.06 4.42
CA PRO A 549 21.27 18.91 5.19
C PRO A 549 20.27 18.08 6.00
N GLU A 550 19.75 18.62 7.11
CA GLU A 550 18.69 17.93 7.88
C GLU A 550 17.46 17.68 7.02
N VAL A 551 17.03 18.71 6.30
CA VAL A 551 15.91 18.59 5.36
C VAL A 551 16.42 18.22 3.99
N THR A 552 16.21 16.96 3.62
CA THR A 552 16.55 16.44 2.30
C THR A 552 15.27 16.05 1.57
N ARG A 553 14.83 16.89 0.62
CA ARG A 553 13.57 16.67 -0.09
C ARG A 553 13.57 15.40 -0.93
N LYS A 554 14.64 15.11 -1.64
CA LYS A 554 14.89 13.89 -2.44
C LYS A 554 16.39 13.83 -2.81
N PRO A 555 16.97 12.63 -2.94
CA PRO A 555 16.33 11.33 -2.84
C PRO A 555 16.08 10.97 -1.39
N HIS A 556 14.97 10.33 -1.11
CA HIS A 556 14.61 9.85 0.23
C HIS A 556 15.61 8.85 0.85
N GLN A 557 16.63 8.43 0.11
CA GLN A 557 17.71 7.56 0.61
C GLN A 557 18.49 8.20 1.75
N ALA A 558 18.59 9.54 1.76
CA ALA A 558 19.20 10.27 2.87
C ALA A 558 18.46 10.04 4.20
N TRP A 559 17.20 9.63 4.18
CA TRP A 559 16.37 9.38 5.35
C TRP A 559 16.04 7.89 5.58
N GLY A 560 16.89 6.99 5.11
CA GLY A 560 16.86 5.63 5.62
C GLY A 560 17.02 5.65 7.13
N PHE A 561 16.53 4.64 7.83
CA PHE A 561 16.73 4.52 9.29
C PHE A 561 17.12 3.11 9.69
N LYS A 562 17.77 2.99 10.83
CA LYS A 562 17.88 1.75 11.60
C LYS A 562 17.06 1.88 12.87
N THR A 563 16.73 0.75 13.46
CA THR A 563 15.79 0.73 14.58
C THR A 563 16.42 0.07 15.80
N LEU A 564 16.54 0.84 16.89
CA LEU A 564 16.80 0.32 18.22
C LEU A 564 15.48 -0.05 18.87
N PHE A 565 15.31 -1.28 19.36
CA PHE A 565 14.04 -1.73 19.90
C PHE A 565 14.19 -2.63 21.13
N ALA A 566 13.21 -2.54 22.03
CA ALA A 566 13.15 -3.40 23.22
C ALA A 566 12.73 -4.82 22.84
N ASN A 567 13.46 -5.80 23.36
CA ASN A 567 13.25 -7.24 23.12
C ASN A 567 12.18 -7.81 24.08
N GLN A 568 10.94 -7.34 23.92
CA GLN A 568 9.81 -7.68 24.80
C GLN A 568 8.91 -8.80 24.23
N GLY A 569 9.23 -9.35 23.05
CA GLY A 569 8.34 -10.29 22.33
C GLY A 569 7.32 -9.61 21.42
N LEU A 570 7.39 -8.29 21.24
CA LEU A 570 6.56 -7.56 20.28
C LEU A 570 6.84 -7.99 18.83
N PHE A 571 8.10 -8.26 18.54
CA PHE A 571 8.60 -8.66 17.22
C PHE A 571 9.26 -10.04 17.28
N ARG A 572 9.12 -10.83 16.22
CA ARG A 572 9.61 -12.21 16.18
C ARG A 572 11.02 -12.35 15.61
N LYS A 573 11.49 -11.36 14.83
CA LYS A 573 12.73 -11.47 14.06
C LYS A 573 13.45 -10.13 14.00
N LEU A 574 14.76 -10.21 13.99
CA LEU A 574 15.62 -9.12 13.55
C LEU A 574 15.36 -8.76 12.08
N GLY A 575 15.65 -7.53 11.72
CA GLY A 575 15.60 -7.07 10.33
C GLY A 575 16.60 -5.96 10.07
N VAL A 576 17.04 -5.83 8.82
CA VAL A 576 18.12 -4.92 8.39
C VAL A 576 17.91 -3.47 8.86
N HIS A 577 16.69 -2.98 8.73
CA HIS A 577 16.35 -1.59 9.05
C HIS A 577 15.39 -1.47 10.25
N ARG A 578 14.60 -2.50 10.48
CA ARG A 578 13.61 -2.55 11.55
C ARG A 578 13.29 -3.99 11.92
N PRO A 579 12.82 -4.26 13.15
CA PRO A 579 12.35 -5.59 13.52
C PRO A 579 11.19 -6.04 12.63
N LYS A 580 11.04 -7.36 12.48
CA LYS A 580 10.02 -7.99 11.65
C LYS A 580 9.11 -8.91 12.45
N GLY A 581 7.94 -9.21 11.85
CA GLY A 581 7.01 -10.14 12.46
C GLY A 581 6.38 -9.59 13.73
N LEU A 582 5.94 -8.32 13.70
CA LEU A 582 5.13 -7.75 14.78
C LEU A 582 3.98 -8.72 15.12
N ASN A 583 3.80 -9.02 16.40
CA ASN A 583 2.59 -9.67 16.87
C ASN A 583 1.43 -8.64 16.81
N PRO A 584 0.50 -8.77 15.87
CA PRO A 584 -0.49 -7.73 15.63
C PRO A 584 -1.40 -7.47 16.84
N GLN A 585 -1.65 -8.47 17.69
CA GLN A 585 -2.47 -8.33 18.88
C GLN A 585 -1.84 -7.43 19.95
N HIS A 586 -0.53 -7.16 19.86
CA HIS A 586 0.20 -6.24 20.74
C HIS A 586 0.52 -4.89 20.09
N TRP A 587 -0.11 -4.54 18.98
CA TRP A 587 0.20 -3.30 18.27
C TRP A 587 0.03 -2.04 19.13
N GLU A 588 -0.88 -2.01 20.08
CA GLU A 588 -1.11 -0.89 21.00
C GLU A 588 0.02 -0.71 22.02
N SER A 589 0.73 -1.81 22.32
CA SER A 589 1.93 -1.80 23.19
C SER A 589 3.16 -1.25 22.46
N VAL A 590 3.12 -1.10 21.13
CA VAL A 590 4.22 -0.50 20.38
C VAL A 590 4.24 1.01 20.57
N LYS A 591 5.29 1.52 21.23
CA LYS A 591 5.56 2.94 21.43
C LYS A 591 6.77 3.32 20.55
N TRP A 592 6.51 3.45 19.26
CA TRP A 592 7.53 3.71 18.25
C TRP A 592 7.69 5.21 18.02
N VAL A 593 8.91 5.71 18.22
CA VAL A 593 9.27 7.12 18.03
C VAL A 593 10.36 7.28 16.97
N ASN A 594 10.44 8.47 16.38
CA ASN A 594 11.57 8.87 15.53
C ASN A 594 12.76 9.39 16.37
N GLY A 595 13.81 9.87 15.72
CA GLY A 595 15.01 10.42 16.37
C GLY A 595 14.79 11.70 17.15
N SER A 596 13.63 12.34 17.08
CA SER A 596 13.21 13.49 17.87
C SER A 596 12.20 13.15 18.97
N GLY A 597 11.89 11.85 19.19
CA GLY A 597 10.89 11.42 20.16
C GLY A 597 9.43 11.52 19.68
N ALA A 598 9.17 11.97 18.45
CA ALA A 598 7.82 12.06 17.90
C ALA A 598 7.29 10.68 17.47
N PRO A 599 5.98 10.40 17.67
CA PRO A 599 5.38 9.10 17.34
C PRO A 599 5.46 8.78 15.85
N MET A 600 5.83 7.55 15.52
CA MET A 600 5.82 7.04 14.16
C MET A 600 4.43 6.52 13.76
N PRO A 601 3.98 6.71 12.50
CA PRO A 601 2.68 6.23 12.04
C PRO A 601 2.62 4.70 12.00
N ARG A 602 1.44 4.13 12.26
CA ARG A 602 1.22 2.66 12.31
C ARG A 602 1.61 1.94 11.02
N SER A 603 1.54 2.60 9.87
CA SER A 603 1.99 2.04 8.58
C SER A 603 3.46 1.62 8.57
N ILE A 604 4.31 2.28 9.39
CA ILE A 604 5.73 1.94 9.55
C ILE A 604 5.92 0.64 10.36
N TYR A 605 4.99 0.26 11.22
CA TYR A 605 5.14 -0.93 12.08
C TYR A 605 5.36 -2.21 11.30
N ARG A 606 4.86 -2.28 10.08
CA ARG A 606 4.99 -3.44 9.20
C ARG A 606 5.89 -3.20 7.99
N ASN A 607 5.79 -2.03 7.36
CA ASN A 607 6.50 -1.68 6.13
C ASN A 607 7.25 -0.37 6.28
N GLY A 608 8.30 -0.22 5.49
CA GLY A 608 9.09 1.00 5.44
C GLY A 608 10.45 0.84 6.10
N TRP A 609 11.39 1.63 5.61
CA TRP A 609 12.76 1.73 6.11
C TRP A 609 13.32 3.14 5.87
N ARG A 610 12.43 4.06 5.47
CA ARG A 610 12.76 5.45 5.18
C ARG A 610 11.79 6.36 5.91
N SER A 611 12.32 7.42 6.48
CA SER A 611 11.53 8.53 6.99
C SER A 611 10.96 9.39 5.85
N SER A 612 10.04 10.26 6.18
CA SER A 612 9.46 11.29 5.32
C SER A 612 9.59 12.64 6.01
N MET A 613 9.14 13.73 5.37
CA MET A 613 9.05 15.06 6.00
C MET A 613 8.27 15.06 7.31
N ALA A 614 7.32 14.14 7.48
CA ALA A 614 6.51 14.02 8.70
C ALA A 614 7.11 13.08 9.76
N THR A 615 8.17 12.33 9.43
CA THR A 615 8.66 11.26 10.31
C THR A 615 10.19 11.26 10.53
N TYR A 616 10.95 12.09 9.82
CA TYR A 616 12.37 12.25 10.15
C TYR A 616 12.53 12.95 11.51
N GLY A 617 13.70 12.80 12.14
CA GLY A 617 14.02 13.50 13.40
C GLY A 617 15.46 13.23 13.82
N TYR A 618 16.08 14.25 14.44
CA TYR A 618 17.49 14.25 14.82
C TYR A 618 17.77 14.85 16.19
N ASP A 619 16.73 15.26 16.97
CA ASP A 619 16.93 16.05 18.17
C ASP A 619 17.50 15.24 19.33
N LEU A 620 17.03 13.98 19.51
CA LEU A 620 17.51 13.08 20.56
C LEU A 620 18.61 12.15 20.07
N VAL A 621 18.44 11.60 18.86
CA VAL A 621 19.36 10.63 18.28
C VAL A 621 19.30 10.64 16.76
N GLN A 622 20.45 10.51 16.13
CA GLN A 622 20.61 10.25 14.70
C GLN A 622 21.58 9.09 14.46
N LEU A 623 21.58 8.56 13.24
CA LEU A 623 22.57 7.57 12.81
C LEU A 623 23.49 8.18 11.76
N ASN A 624 24.74 8.47 12.14
CA ASN A 624 25.74 8.98 11.21
C ASN A 624 26.16 7.86 10.28
N HIS A 625 25.96 8.05 8.97
CA HIS A 625 26.28 7.04 7.97
C HIS A 625 27.43 7.50 7.07
N TYR A 626 28.60 6.93 7.28
CA TYR A 626 29.84 7.22 6.58
C TYR A 626 30.02 6.29 5.37
N ALA A 627 29.05 6.31 4.47
CA ALA A 627 28.91 5.35 3.38
C ALA A 627 30.07 5.36 2.38
N VAL A 628 30.78 6.48 2.22
CA VAL A 628 31.83 6.65 1.21
C VAL A 628 33.23 6.72 1.81
N ARG A 629 33.42 7.37 2.96
CA ARG A 629 34.73 7.64 3.58
C ARG A 629 35.69 8.37 2.59
N SER A 630 36.99 8.06 2.57
CA SER A 630 37.91 8.61 1.54
C SER A 630 37.69 7.99 0.17
N ALA A 631 38.09 8.70 -0.90
CA ALA A 631 37.99 8.17 -2.27
C ALA A 631 38.79 6.86 -2.43
N GLU A 632 39.95 6.74 -1.81
CA GLU A 632 40.77 5.53 -1.84
C GLU A 632 40.08 4.35 -1.13
N SER A 633 39.51 4.57 0.07
CA SER A 633 38.74 3.52 0.75
C SER A 633 37.50 3.12 -0.04
N PHE A 634 36.91 4.04 -0.78
CA PHE A 634 35.77 3.74 -1.65
C PHE A 634 36.15 2.82 -2.83
N LEU A 635 37.36 2.91 -3.38
CA LEU A 635 37.83 1.94 -4.38
C LEU A 635 37.80 0.51 -3.82
N VAL A 636 38.31 0.31 -2.62
CA VAL A 636 38.30 -1.01 -1.95
C VAL A 636 36.87 -1.45 -1.68
N LYS A 637 36.00 -0.55 -1.20
CA LYS A 637 34.58 -0.83 -0.97
C LYS A 637 33.86 -1.22 -2.25
N ARG A 638 34.12 -0.57 -3.37
CA ARG A 638 33.56 -0.90 -4.68
C ARG A 638 33.97 -2.29 -5.13
N GLU A 639 35.27 -2.60 -5.06
CA GLU A 639 35.81 -3.90 -5.49
C GLU A 639 35.24 -5.08 -4.72
N ARG A 640 35.14 -4.99 -3.38
CA ARG A 640 34.56 -6.05 -2.55
C ARG A 640 33.08 -6.30 -2.82
N GLY A 641 32.38 -5.34 -3.47
CA GLY A 641 30.96 -5.39 -3.77
C GLY A 641 30.07 -5.13 -2.54
N ARG A 642 28.77 -5.20 -2.75
CA ARG A 642 27.77 -5.08 -1.68
C ARG A 642 27.53 -6.43 -1.01
N VAL A 643 27.47 -6.43 0.30
CA VAL A 643 27.12 -7.62 1.09
C VAL A 643 25.71 -8.15 0.71
N ASN A 644 24.78 -7.26 0.34
CA ASN A 644 23.38 -7.62 0.06
C ASN A 644 22.95 -7.60 -1.40
N HIS A 645 23.74 -7.01 -2.30
CA HIS A 645 23.40 -6.83 -3.71
C HIS A 645 24.65 -7.01 -4.56
N VAL A 646 25.12 -8.25 -4.66
CA VAL A 646 26.35 -8.62 -5.39
C VAL A 646 26.28 -8.19 -6.86
N ASP A 647 25.07 -8.12 -7.43
CA ASP A 647 24.83 -7.79 -8.84
C ASP A 647 24.78 -6.28 -9.13
N ARG A 648 24.89 -5.41 -8.12
CA ARG A 648 24.84 -3.95 -8.31
C ARG A 648 26.18 -3.30 -8.07
N ASP A 649 26.82 -2.80 -9.13
CA ASP A 649 28.06 -2.02 -9.05
C ASP A 649 27.86 -0.78 -8.14
N GLN A 650 28.84 -0.54 -7.26
CA GLN A 650 28.98 0.69 -6.50
C GLN A 650 29.76 1.71 -7.35
N GLY A 651 29.21 2.07 -8.50
CA GLY A 651 29.82 2.99 -9.43
C GLY A 651 29.65 4.47 -9.07
N LEU A 652 29.90 5.34 -10.06
CA LEU A 652 29.85 6.79 -9.90
C LEU A 652 28.49 7.30 -9.41
N SER A 653 27.38 6.64 -9.83
CA SER A 653 26.02 6.99 -9.37
C SER A 653 25.80 6.68 -7.89
N TYR A 654 26.45 5.66 -7.33
CA TYR A 654 26.41 5.40 -5.90
C TYR A 654 27.20 6.46 -5.10
N TRP A 655 28.44 6.75 -5.54
CA TRP A 655 29.25 7.81 -4.96
C TRP A 655 28.49 9.13 -4.96
N PHE A 656 27.97 9.55 -6.11
CA PHE A 656 27.20 10.77 -6.27
C PHE A 656 26.03 10.87 -5.27
N ARG A 657 25.30 9.79 -5.05
CA ARG A 657 24.16 9.80 -4.11
C ARG A 657 24.57 9.84 -2.64
N MET A 658 25.69 9.20 -2.29
CA MET A 658 26.08 9.00 -0.90
C MET A 658 27.08 10.04 -0.40
N ASN A 659 27.81 10.70 -1.29
CA ASN A 659 28.82 11.70 -0.95
C ASN A 659 28.18 13.07 -0.74
N ASN A 660 27.68 13.33 0.48
CA ASN A 660 27.00 14.58 0.83
C ASN A 660 27.91 15.50 1.63
N ASN A 661 28.28 16.65 1.06
CA ASN A 661 29.18 17.63 1.66
C ASN A 661 28.52 19.03 1.84
N ALA A 662 27.19 19.11 1.74
CA ALA A 662 26.47 20.39 1.71
C ALA A 662 26.39 21.09 3.08
N ASP A 663 26.42 20.32 4.17
CA ASP A 663 26.31 20.83 5.55
C ASP A 663 27.46 20.28 6.41
N GLU A 664 27.51 20.68 7.67
CA GLU A 664 28.51 20.23 8.64
C GLU A 664 27.84 19.80 9.95
N ASP A 665 28.24 18.63 10.46
CA ASP A 665 27.80 18.14 11.76
C ASP A 665 28.98 17.52 12.52
N ARG A 666 29.30 18.12 13.68
CA ARG A 666 30.37 17.70 14.61
C ARG A 666 29.78 17.17 15.92
N SER A 667 28.48 17.02 16.04
CA SER A 667 27.81 16.65 17.29
C SER A 667 28.30 15.32 17.88
N ILE A 668 28.72 14.36 17.04
CA ILE A 668 29.27 13.08 17.49
C ILE A 668 30.59 13.25 18.30
N LEU A 669 31.33 14.34 18.07
CA LEU A 669 32.58 14.61 18.78
C LEU A 669 32.39 14.90 20.27
N ALA A 670 31.18 15.20 20.72
CA ALA A 670 30.87 15.32 22.15
C ALA A 670 31.20 14.04 22.94
N ARG A 671 31.28 12.88 22.25
CA ARG A 671 31.62 11.58 22.85
C ARG A 671 33.04 11.12 22.52
N ILE A 672 33.84 11.96 21.88
CA ILE A 672 35.19 11.58 21.39
C ILE A 672 36.10 11.06 22.49
N SER A 673 36.12 11.70 23.69
CA SER A 673 36.95 11.29 24.82
C SER A 673 36.57 9.90 25.33
N GLY A 674 35.28 9.61 25.45
CA GLY A 674 34.81 8.27 25.86
C GLY A 674 35.15 7.19 24.83
N MET A 675 34.98 7.50 23.53
CA MET A 675 35.38 6.60 22.45
C MET A 675 36.90 6.38 22.46
N GLN A 676 37.69 7.45 22.59
CA GLN A 676 39.16 7.37 22.61
C GLN A 676 39.66 6.51 23.78
N ALA A 677 39.11 6.67 24.96
CA ALA A 677 39.50 5.86 26.12
C ALA A 677 39.29 4.35 25.88
N VAL A 678 38.21 3.95 25.23
CA VAL A 678 37.97 2.54 24.86
C VAL A 678 38.91 2.11 23.74
N LEU A 679 39.14 2.98 22.74
CA LEU A 679 40.07 2.69 21.64
C LEU A 679 41.50 2.50 22.15
N ASP A 680 41.98 3.36 23.07
CA ASP A 680 43.27 3.24 23.70
C ASP A 680 43.39 1.93 24.48
N GLN A 681 42.33 1.54 25.22
CA GLN A 681 42.30 0.24 25.90
C GLN A 681 42.42 -0.97 24.96
N LEU A 682 41.80 -0.88 23.75
CA LEU A 682 41.93 -1.91 22.72
C LEU A 682 43.35 -1.93 22.15
N MET A 683 43.96 -0.76 21.92
CA MET A 683 45.28 -0.64 21.32
C MET A 683 46.42 -0.92 22.30
N ASP A 684 46.18 -0.85 23.60
CA ASP A 684 47.13 -1.27 24.64
C ASP A 684 47.40 -2.78 24.66
N ASP A 685 46.47 -3.59 24.07
CA ASP A 685 46.72 -5.00 23.83
C ASP A 685 47.58 -5.18 22.57
N PRO A 686 48.83 -5.69 22.71
CA PRO A 686 49.76 -5.74 21.57
C PRO A 686 49.29 -6.68 20.45
N GLU A 687 48.53 -7.73 20.74
CA GLU A 687 48.01 -8.65 19.74
C GLU A 687 46.88 -7.97 18.92
N ILE A 688 45.98 -7.23 19.58
CA ILE A 688 44.96 -6.44 18.93
C ILE A 688 45.60 -5.34 18.06
N ALA A 689 46.55 -4.61 18.59
CA ALA A 689 47.28 -3.57 17.86
C ALA A 689 47.97 -4.12 16.59
N GLN A 690 48.61 -5.29 16.72
CA GLN A 690 49.29 -5.96 15.61
C GLN A 690 48.28 -6.43 14.54
N ALA A 691 47.16 -7.05 14.96
CA ALA A 691 46.12 -7.50 14.05
C ALA A 691 45.46 -6.31 13.31
N HIS A 692 45.23 -5.20 14.02
CA HIS A 692 44.74 -3.96 13.42
C HIS A 692 45.74 -3.40 12.39
N ALA A 693 47.00 -3.26 12.78
CA ALA A 693 48.06 -2.81 11.85
C ALA A 693 48.14 -3.66 10.59
N PHE A 694 48.01 -4.99 10.71
CA PHE A 694 47.95 -5.89 9.58
C PHE A 694 46.79 -5.55 8.67
N CYS A 695 45.57 -5.36 9.19
CA CYS A 695 44.40 -4.98 8.40
C CYS A 695 44.60 -3.64 7.67
N VAL A 696 45.19 -2.64 8.36
CA VAL A 696 45.52 -1.34 7.77
C VAL A 696 46.52 -1.49 6.62
N ASP A 697 47.57 -2.29 6.81
CA ASP A 697 48.58 -2.49 5.75
C ASP A 697 48.00 -3.27 4.54
N ARG A 698 47.11 -4.22 4.78
CA ARG A 698 46.38 -4.91 3.70
C ARG A 698 45.49 -3.96 2.93
N HIS A 699 44.80 -3.06 3.63
CA HIS A 699 43.95 -2.04 3.02
C HIS A 699 44.78 -1.06 2.16
N ARG A 700 45.90 -0.55 2.69
CA ARG A 700 46.85 0.31 1.95
C ARG A 700 47.40 -0.40 0.71
N SER A 701 47.85 -1.62 0.88
CA SER A 701 48.36 -2.43 -0.23
C SER A 701 47.30 -2.63 -1.33
N ARG A 702 46.04 -2.83 -0.92
CA ARG A 702 44.94 -2.99 -1.87
C ARG A 702 44.63 -1.68 -2.62
N ILE A 703 44.66 -0.55 -1.94
CA ILE A 703 44.53 0.78 -2.55
C ILE A 703 45.63 0.98 -3.64
N VAL A 704 46.87 0.66 -3.33
CA VAL A 704 47.98 0.78 -4.30
C VAL A 704 47.74 -0.08 -5.52
N GLN A 705 47.34 -1.35 -5.34
CA GLN A 705 47.02 -2.27 -6.43
C GLN A 705 45.86 -1.76 -7.30
N LEU A 706 44.78 -1.27 -6.68
CA LEU A 706 43.64 -0.74 -7.41
C LEU A 706 44.02 0.53 -8.18
N ARG A 707 44.79 1.45 -7.60
CA ARG A 707 45.22 2.67 -8.27
C ARG A 707 46.20 2.41 -9.44
N ALA A 708 46.93 1.30 -9.41
CA ALA A 708 47.76 0.85 -10.53
C ALA A 708 46.94 0.24 -11.70
N ASN A 709 45.67 -0.15 -11.44
CA ASN A 709 44.80 -0.65 -12.49
C ASN A 709 44.18 0.53 -13.29
N PRO A 710 44.32 0.59 -14.63
CA PRO A 710 43.83 1.70 -15.42
C PRO A 710 42.36 2.06 -15.23
N THR A 711 41.49 1.05 -15.13
CA THR A 711 40.04 1.24 -14.92
C THR A 711 39.73 1.90 -13.57
N TYR A 712 40.40 1.46 -12.51
CA TYR A 712 40.24 2.06 -11.19
C TYR A 712 40.93 3.40 -11.04
N ALA A 713 42.05 3.62 -11.73
CA ALA A 713 42.73 4.91 -11.79
C ALA A 713 41.84 5.97 -12.45
N ALA A 714 41.22 5.63 -13.59
CA ALA A 714 40.24 6.51 -14.25
C ALA A 714 39.04 6.80 -13.39
N PHE A 715 38.52 5.77 -12.68
CA PHE A 715 37.41 5.93 -11.75
C PHE A 715 37.78 6.83 -10.56
N TYR A 716 38.95 6.66 -9.98
CA TYR A 716 39.48 7.54 -8.92
C TYR A 716 39.55 8.98 -9.38
N ALA A 717 40.06 9.24 -10.59
CA ALA A 717 40.09 10.59 -11.14
C ALA A 717 38.69 11.20 -11.28
N GLN A 718 37.69 10.40 -11.64
CA GLN A 718 36.30 10.87 -11.66
C GLN A 718 35.80 11.23 -10.27
N LEU A 719 36.00 10.35 -9.25
CA LEU A 719 35.58 10.58 -7.89
C LEU A 719 36.17 11.86 -7.29
N THR A 720 37.44 12.16 -7.60
CA THR A 720 38.18 13.26 -7.03
C THR A 720 38.19 14.54 -7.91
N SER A 721 37.43 14.52 -9.00
CA SER A 721 37.33 15.65 -9.90
C SER A 721 36.70 16.89 -9.23
N PRO A 722 37.09 18.11 -9.60
CA PRO A 722 36.47 19.34 -9.07
C PRO A 722 34.97 19.38 -9.29
N ARG A 723 34.48 18.81 -10.41
CA ARG A 723 33.06 18.68 -10.72
C ARG A 723 32.32 17.82 -9.69
N MET A 724 32.86 16.64 -9.36
CA MET A 724 32.20 15.77 -8.34
C MET A 724 32.25 16.36 -6.94
N GLN A 725 33.29 17.11 -6.61
CA GLN A 725 33.34 17.87 -5.35
C GLN A 725 32.25 18.94 -5.28
N ALA A 726 32.07 19.72 -6.37
CA ALA A 726 31.02 20.72 -6.48
C ALA A 726 29.63 20.05 -6.35
N LEU A 727 29.36 19.00 -7.14
CA LEU A 727 28.08 18.28 -7.09
C LEU A 727 27.74 17.73 -5.70
N SER A 728 28.73 17.31 -4.90
CA SER A 728 28.51 16.80 -3.56
C SER A 728 27.92 17.83 -2.57
N ARG A 729 28.01 19.13 -2.90
CA ARG A 729 27.48 20.25 -2.11
C ARG A 729 26.10 20.69 -2.59
N LEU A 730 25.65 20.22 -3.76
CA LEU A 730 24.44 20.69 -4.44
C LEU A 730 23.23 19.77 -4.27
N HIS A 731 23.34 18.72 -3.47
CA HIS A 731 22.29 17.69 -3.32
C HIS A 731 20.91 18.23 -2.92
N GLY A 732 20.86 19.29 -2.13
CA GLY A 732 19.62 19.95 -1.74
C GLY A 732 18.85 20.61 -2.90
N HIS A 733 19.50 20.85 -4.02
CA HIS A 733 18.96 21.53 -5.19
C HIS A 733 18.48 20.58 -6.29
N PHE A 734 18.72 19.27 -6.15
CA PHE A 734 18.42 18.28 -7.19
C PHE A 734 17.10 17.56 -6.96
N GLY A 735 16.36 17.34 -8.06
CA GLY A 735 15.19 16.48 -8.10
C GLY A 735 15.56 14.98 -8.08
N ALA A 736 14.58 14.13 -7.75
CA ALA A 736 14.77 12.68 -7.62
C ALA A 736 15.36 12.03 -8.88
N ASN A 737 14.95 12.48 -10.07
CA ASN A 737 15.36 11.89 -11.34
C ASN A 737 16.84 12.12 -11.64
N VAL A 738 17.45 13.23 -11.15
CA VAL A 738 18.89 13.47 -11.25
C VAL A 738 19.68 12.37 -10.55
N PHE A 739 19.25 11.97 -9.35
CA PHE A 739 19.92 10.90 -8.61
C PHE A 739 19.67 9.51 -9.18
N LEU A 740 18.55 9.30 -9.86
CA LEU A 740 18.26 8.03 -10.54
C LEU A 740 19.11 7.87 -11.80
N GLN A 741 19.30 8.96 -12.55
CA GLN A 741 20.07 8.96 -13.80
C GLN A 741 21.59 9.18 -13.58
N GLY A 742 21.98 9.68 -12.40
CA GLY A 742 23.38 9.85 -12.01
C GLY A 742 23.96 11.22 -12.37
N PRO A 743 25.26 11.47 -12.06
CA PRO A 743 25.85 12.80 -12.19
C PRO A 743 26.03 13.29 -13.64
N GLY A 744 25.96 12.39 -14.61
CA GLY A 744 26.14 12.72 -16.03
C GLY A 744 25.03 13.60 -16.63
N VAL A 745 23.83 13.61 -16.01
CA VAL A 745 22.71 14.42 -16.51
C VAL A 745 22.72 15.86 -16.00
N VAL A 746 23.65 16.21 -15.12
CA VAL A 746 23.78 17.59 -14.60
C VAL A 746 24.68 18.39 -15.54
N PRO A 747 24.21 19.49 -16.16
CA PRO A 747 25.04 20.36 -16.97
C PRO A 747 26.17 21.07 -16.15
N ASP A 748 27.24 21.51 -16.81
CA ASP A 748 28.38 22.10 -16.11
C ASP A 748 28.06 23.48 -15.51
N ASP A 749 27.18 24.26 -16.12
CA ASP A 749 26.66 25.52 -15.57
C ASP A 749 25.89 25.30 -14.29
N ILE A 750 25.09 24.25 -14.22
CA ILE A 750 24.37 23.84 -12.98
C ILE A 750 25.36 23.33 -11.90
N ALA A 751 26.40 22.58 -12.32
CA ALA A 751 27.42 22.12 -11.38
C ALA A 751 28.29 23.27 -10.80
N ALA A 752 28.33 24.41 -11.46
CA ALA A 752 29.02 25.63 -11.04
C ALA A 752 28.15 26.61 -10.25
N CYS A 753 26.86 26.29 -10.02
CA CYS A 753 25.94 27.15 -9.25
C CYS A 753 26.35 27.27 -7.78
N ASP A 754 25.95 28.40 -7.17
CA ASP A 754 26.17 28.63 -5.75
C ASP A 754 25.35 27.63 -4.89
N PRO A 755 26.01 26.85 -3.99
CA PRO A 755 25.31 25.96 -3.08
C PRO A 755 24.34 26.65 -2.10
N GLN A 756 24.51 27.96 -1.85
CA GLN A 756 23.63 28.75 -0.99
C GLN A 756 22.49 29.45 -1.76
N GLY A 757 22.48 29.34 -3.09
CA GLY A 757 21.47 29.95 -3.96
C GLY A 757 20.07 29.33 -3.80
N THR A 758 19.04 30.03 -4.24
CA THR A 758 17.64 29.55 -4.26
C THR A 758 17.27 29.07 -5.66
N TRP A 759 17.74 27.90 -6.06
CA TRP A 759 17.48 27.31 -7.38
C TRP A 759 17.16 25.82 -7.25
N PHE A 760 16.58 25.24 -8.27
CA PHE A 760 16.25 23.81 -8.32
C PHE A 760 16.44 23.26 -9.73
N PHE A 761 17.05 22.11 -9.84
CA PHE A 761 17.28 21.40 -11.08
C PHE A 761 16.75 19.99 -11.06
N THR A 762 16.05 19.59 -12.10
CA THR A 762 15.57 18.21 -12.30
C THR A 762 15.57 17.86 -13.79
N VAL A 763 15.51 16.57 -14.08
CA VAL A 763 15.41 16.02 -15.44
C VAL A 763 14.11 15.20 -15.56
N PRO A 764 13.56 15.02 -16.77
CA PRO A 764 12.41 14.15 -16.99
C PRO A 764 12.65 12.73 -16.45
N PRO A 765 11.60 11.99 -16.05
CA PRO A 765 11.75 10.56 -15.78
C PRO A 765 12.20 9.82 -17.04
N VAL A 766 12.97 8.76 -16.87
CA VAL A 766 13.26 7.83 -17.99
C VAL A 766 11.98 7.05 -18.26
N ASP A 767 11.50 7.05 -19.49
CA ASP A 767 10.38 6.20 -19.89
C ASP A 767 10.78 4.73 -19.71
N GLU A 768 10.00 3.96 -18.95
CA GLU A 768 10.25 2.53 -18.68
C GLU A 768 10.13 1.62 -19.94
N THR A 769 9.94 2.21 -21.13
CA THR A 769 9.72 1.48 -22.38
C THR A 769 10.99 1.08 -23.14
N SER A 770 12.19 1.24 -22.55
CA SER A 770 13.45 0.91 -23.22
C SER A 770 14.37 -0.03 -22.42
N HIS A 771 13.81 -1.12 -21.87
CA HIS A 771 14.62 -2.27 -21.43
C HIS A 771 13.88 -3.58 -21.62
#